data_3fd531774be186ebb74ed4502e6171cb
#
_entry.id   3fd531774be186ebb74ed4502e6171cb
#
_cell.length_a   1.000
_cell.length_b   1.000
_cell.length_c   1.000
_cell.angle_alpha   90.00
_cell.angle_beta   90.00
_cell.angle_gamma   90.00
#
_symmetry.space_group_name_H-M   'P 1'
#
loop_
_entity.id
_entity.type
_entity.pdbx_description
1 polymer ?
#
loop_
_entity_poly.entity_id
_entity_poly.type
_entity_poly.pdbx_seq_one_letter_code
_entity_poly.pdbx_strand_id
1 'polypeptide(L)'
;EEAIQKGLRMIGQGAHGFVGNKELKVDDIDEALKEPTDNRIFVISKAMRAGYTVDQIHELTKIDKWFLYKLAHIVETYHDMMQYQNCESMPVELLKAAKQQGFSDFQIGRALYKDTLDNEDAQNLVRSFRKSHGIVPCVKQIDTLAAEFPAATNYLYLTYNGNFNDVTYLHDHRSVIVLGSGAYRIGSSVEFDWCSVNALQTIRNEGYRGVMINYNPETVSTDYDMSDRLYFDELTYERVMDIYELEQPHGMVVSVGGQIPNNLALRLDRSGVNILGTKATSIDKAEDRHKFSSIVDALGIDQPKWRELTTLEDLHGFVAKVGYPVLVRPSYVLSGAAMNVCYNEDELRRFLSLAAEVSQKHPVVVSEFMQRCKEIEFDAVADSGEVIAYAISEHVEFAGVHSGDATIQFPPQKLYIETVRRIKKIAKKIAAALEISGPFNIQFLAKENEIKVIECNLRASRSFPFVSKILKINLIELATKVMLGNKPAAPHKSAFDLDYVGIKASQFSFSRLHQADPVLGVDMASTGEVGCLGDDFNEALLKSVLSVGYRIPEKNILVSSGDALQKADLLNACRLLAGHGYTIYATAGTYKYLVENEVAAERVLWPSETEDAELASQFKSALKMLQDKEIDLVVNIPKNFTSAELANGYK
;
A
#
# COMPACT_ATOMS: atom_id res chain seq x y z
N GLU A 1 11.25 -3.75 27.33
CA GLU A 1 10.72 -2.44 26.96
C GLU A 1 11.07 -2.09 25.52
N GLU A 2 12.37 -2.03 25.16
CA GLU A 2 12.84 -1.59 23.83
C GLU A 2 12.20 -2.37 22.67
N ALA A 3 12.19 -3.71 22.75
CA ALA A 3 11.64 -4.56 21.70
C ALA A 3 10.14 -4.33 21.46
N ILE A 4 9.35 -4.12 22.53
CA ILE A 4 7.92 -3.83 22.41
C ILE A 4 7.69 -2.46 21.75
N GLN A 5 8.42 -1.44 22.18
CA GLN A 5 8.30 -0.10 21.60
C GLN A 5 8.66 -0.09 20.11
N LYS A 6 9.78 -0.72 19.72
CA LYS A 6 10.19 -0.88 18.32
C LYS A 6 9.17 -1.70 17.53
N GLY A 7 8.72 -2.84 18.06
CA GLY A 7 7.72 -3.68 17.39
C GLY A 7 6.41 -2.95 17.11
N LEU A 8 5.91 -2.14 18.05
CA LEU A 8 4.70 -1.34 17.85
C LEU A 8 4.85 -0.28 16.74
N ARG A 9 6.04 0.32 16.60
CA ARG A 9 6.31 1.23 15.47
C ARG A 9 6.40 0.50 14.14
N MET A 10 6.97 -0.71 14.13
CA MET A 10 7.13 -1.54 12.93
C MET A 10 5.81 -2.07 12.35
N ILE A 11 4.72 -2.14 13.15
CA ILE A 11 3.38 -2.51 12.66
C ILE A 11 2.89 -1.54 11.57
N GLY A 12 3.31 -0.26 11.63
CA GLY A 12 2.96 0.74 10.62
C GLY A 12 1.49 1.17 10.63
N GLN A 13 0.81 1.07 11.77
CA GLN A 13 -0.57 1.50 12.01
C GLN A 13 -0.65 2.90 12.65
N GLY A 14 0.40 3.72 12.49
CA GLY A 14 0.48 5.05 13.09
C GLY A 14 0.80 5.06 14.58
N ALA A 15 1.13 3.90 15.17
CA ALA A 15 1.61 3.83 16.54
C ALA A 15 3.07 4.30 16.65
N HIS A 16 3.36 5.11 17.65
CA HIS A 16 4.70 5.64 17.92
C HIS A 16 5.46 4.85 18.98
N GLY A 17 4.83 3.80 19.53
CA GLY A 17 5.29 2.96 20.60
C GLY A 17 4.14 2.62 21.56
N PHE A 18 4.44 2.22 22.78
CA PHE A 18 3.43 1.85 23.78
C PHE A 18 2.64 3.06 24.32
N VAL A 19 3.28 4.22 24.40
CA VAL A 19 2.71 5.49 24.92
C VAL A 19 2.87 6.62 23.89
N GLY A 20 2.15 7.73 24.12
CA GLY A 20 2.24 8.94 23.26
C GLY A 20 1.43 8.82 21.95
N ASN A 21 0.54 7.86 21.82
CA ASN A 21 -0.33 7.66 20.68
C ASN A 21 -1.60 8.54 20.75
N LYS A 22 -2.37 8.60 19.65
CA LYS A 22 -3.72 9.16 19.65
C LYS A 22 -4.57 8.39 20.66
N GLU A 23 -5.41 9.10 21.41
CA GLU A 23 -6.18 8.48 22.47
C GLU A 23 -7.22 7.50 21.90
N LEU A 24 -7.16 6.26 22.38
CA LEU A 24 -8.11 5.21 22.00
C LEU A 24 -9.44 5.47 22.73
N LYS A 25 -10.54 5.55 21.97
CA LYS A 25 -11.90 5.61 22.54
C LYS A 25 -12.27 4.21 23.04
N VAL A 26 -12.49 4.07 24.33
CA VAL A 26 -12.90 2.84 25.00
C VAL A 26 -13.98 3.20 25.99
N ASP A 27 -15.14 2.60 25.86
CA ASP A 27 -16.30 2.86 26.70
C ASP A 27 -16.16 2.16 28.08
N ASP A 28 -15.67 0.94 28.09
CA ASP A 28 -15.41 0.14 29.30
C ASP A 28 -13.99 -0.45 29.23
N ILE A 29 -13.11 0.01 30.11
CA ILE A 29 -11.72 -0.45 30.15
C ILE A 29 -11.64 -1.89 30.65
N ASP A 30 -12.47 -2.31 31.62
CA ASP A 30 -12.43 -3.65 32.18
C ASP A 30 -12.81 -4.70 31.14
N GLU A 31 -13.87 -4.45 30.38
CA GLU A 31 -14.28 -5.36 29.29
C GLU A 31 -13.24 -5.39 28.18
N ALA A 32 -12.71 -4.23 27.77
CA ALA A 32 -11.68 -4.16 26.73
C ALA A 32 -10.34 -4.80 27.13
N LEU A 33 -10.05 -4.91 28.43
CA LEU A 33 -8.89 -5.65 28.95
C LEU A 33 -9.13 -7.16 28.93
N LYS A 34 -10.35 -7.63 29.21
CA LYS A 34 -10.71 -9.07 29.21
C LYS A 34 -10.67 -9.63 27.79
N GLU A 35 -11.15 -8.88 26.82
CA GLU A 35 -11.24 -9.32 25.43
C GLU A 35 -9.89 -9.19 24.71
N PRO A 36 -9.30 -10.29 24.16
CA PRO A 36 -7.99 -10.25 23.52
C PRO A 36 -8.07 -9.74 22.07
N THR A 37 -8.37 -8.47 21.88
CA THR A 37 -8.36 -7.81 20.59
C THR A 37 -6.94 -7.34 20.19
N ASP A 38 -6.76 -6.96 18.93
CA ASP A 38 -5.56 -6.32 18.38
C ASP A 38 -5.21 -4.99 19.08
N ASN A 39 -6.21 -4.30 19.63
CA ASN A 39 -6.04 -3.03 20.33
C ASN A 39 -5.73 -3.20 21.83
N ARG A 40 -5.79 -4.41 22.39
CA ARG A 40 -5.65 -4.63 23.83
C ARG A 40 -4.33 -4.09 24.41
N ILE A 41 -3.24 -4.10 23.64
CA ILE A 41 -1.95 -3.52 24.07
C ILE A 41 -2.07 -2.01 24.37
N PHE A 42 -2.84 -1.28 23.58
CA PHE A 42 -3.09 0.15 23.78
C PHE A 42 -4.13 0.40 24.89
N VAL A 43 -5.07 -0.52 25.09
CA VAL A 43 -6.00 -0.49 26.24
C VAL A 43 -5.22 -0.65 27.55
N ILE A 44 -4.21 -1.54 27.59
CA ILE A 44 -3.31 -1.69 28.75
C ILE A 44 -2.58 -0.38 29.03
N SER A 45 -2.05 0.28 28.01
CA SER A 45 -1.43 1.61 28.16
C SER A 45 -2.39 2.65 28.75
N LYS A 46 -3.64 2.66 28.26
CA LYS A 46 -4.68 3.56 28.78
C LYS A 46 -5.05 3.24 30.22
N ALA A 47 -5.21 1.97 30.57
CA ALA A 47 -5.52 1.53 31.92
C ALA A 47 -4.43 1.93 32.93
N MET A 48 -3.15 1.70 32.61
CA MET A 48 -2.03 2.11 33.46
C MET A 48 -2.00 3.62 33.68
N ARG A 49 -2.23 4.39 32.63
CA ARG A 49 -2.32 5.88 32.72
C ARG A 49 -3.54 6.35 33.51
N ALA A 50 -4.60 5.55 33.58
CA ALA A 50 -5.78 5.79 34.38
C ALA A 50 -5.63 5.31 35.85
N GLY A 51 -4.48 4.77 36.23
CA GLY A 51 -4.16 4.35 37.60
C GLY A 51 -4.47 2.89 37.94
N TYR A 52 -4.75 2.03 36.94
CA TYR A 52 -4.88 0.58 37.17
C TYR A 52 -3.53 0.00 37.59
N THR A 53 -3.55 -0.81 38.65
CA THR A 53 -2.36 -1.51 39.08
C THR A 53 -2.03 -2.71 38.20
N VAL A 54 -0.77 -3.17 38.23
CA VAL A 54 -0.33 -4.40 37.54
C VAL A 54 -1.18 -5.59 37.95
N ASP A 55 -1.56 -5.69 39.25
CA ASP A 55 -2.38 -6.77 39.73
C ASP A 55 -3.81 -6.75 39.15
N GLN A 56 -4.44 -5.59 39.06
CA GLN A 56 -5.76 -5.44 38.44
C GLN A 56 -5.73 -5.81 36.96
N ILE A 57 -4.73 -5.32 36.22
CA ILE A 57 -4.58 -5.64 34.79
C ILE A 57 -4.29 -7.14 34.59
N HIS A 58 -3.46 -7.75 35.46
CA HIS A 58 -3.21 -9.18 35.42
C HIS A 58 -4.50 -10.00 35.63
N GLU A 59 -5.32 -9.63 36.63
CA GLU A 59 -6.57 -10.33 36.90
C GLU A 59 -7.55 -10.27 35.71
N LEU A 60 -7.60 -9.17 34.98
CA LEU A 60 -8.48 -9.01 33.82
C LEU A 60 -7.91 -9.69 32.57
N THR A 61 -6.62 -9.54 32.31
CA THR A 61 -6.00 -9.97 31.04
C THR A 61 -5.38 -11.36 31.11
N LYS A 62 -5.02 -11.85 32.31
CA LYS A 62 -4.18 -13.02 32.56
C LYS A 62 -2.77 -12.96 31.97
N ILE A 63 -2.33 -11.78 31.53
CA ILE A 63 -0.95 -11.54 31.06
C ILE A 63 -0.02 -11.62 32.29
N ASP A 64 1.11 -12.30 32.14
CA ASP A 64 2.10 -12.42 33.21
C ASP A 64 2.58 -11.05 33.71
N LYS A 65 2.66 -10.92 35.05
CA LYS A 65 3.03 -9.67 35.70
C LYS A 65 4.41 -9.16 35.32
N TRP A 66 5.34 -10.04 34.94
CA TRP A 66 6.67 -9.63 34.49
C TRP A 66 6.59 -8.71 33.26
N PHE A 67 5.75 -9.06 32.27
CA PHE A 67 5.52 -8.21 31.11
C PHE A 67 4.82 -6.89 31.49
N LEU A 68 3.82 -6.98 32.36
CA LEU A 68 3.07 -5.80 32.81
C LEU A 68 3.94 -4.81 33.58
N TYR A 69 4.87 -5.28 34.44
CA TYR A 69 5.85 -4.40 35.10
C TYR A 69 6.77 -3.70 34.09
N LYS A 70 7.19 -4.38 33.01
CA LYS A 70 7.99 -3.76 31.95
C LYS A 70 7.20 -2.67 31.21
N LEU A 71 5.90 -2.88 30.98
CA LEU A 71 5.03 -1.87 30.38
C LEU A 71 4.75 -0.71 31.35
N ALA A 72 4.57 -0.99 32.64
CA ALA A 72 4.40 0.06 33.66
C ALA A 72 5.63 0.99 33.73
N HIS A 73 6.84 0.43 33.67
CA HIS A 73 8.07 1.21 33.65
C HIS A 73 8.16 2.17 32.44
N ILE A 74 7.63 1.78 31.26
CA ILE A 74 7.53 2.69 30.10
C ILE A 74 6.57 3.84 30.42
N VAL A 75 5.42 3.56 31.06
CA VAL A 75 4.44 4.59 31.44
C VAL A 75 5.00 5.56 32.48
N GLU A 76 5.71 5.06 33.49
CA GLU A 76 6.38 5.86 34.52
C GLU A 76 7.41 6.80 33.88
N THR A 77 8.31 6.29 33.06
CA THR A 77 9.32 7.10 32.34
C THR A 77 8.66 8.16 31.45
N TYR A 78 7.55 7.84 30.80
CA TYR A 78 6.80 8.80 29.99
C TYR A 78 6.21 9.92 30.85
N HIS A 79 5.62 9.59 32.02
CA HIS A 79 5.13 10.56 32.99
C HIS A 79 6.24 11.47 33.52
N ASP A 80 7.40 10.90 33.84
CA ASP A 80 8.56 11.66 34.32
C ASP A 80 9.03 12.67 33.26
N MET A 81 9.12 12.25 31.99
CA MET A 81 9.49 13.17 30.89
C MET A 81 8.49 14.31 30.72
N MET A 82 7.19 14.07 30.90
CA MET A 82 6.16 15.09 30.76
C MET A 82 6.19 16.20 31.84
N GLN A 83 7.01 16.05 32.88
CA GLN A 83 7.24 17.11 33.89
C GLN A 83 8.17 18.24 33.34
N TYR A 84 8.83 18.01 32.22
CA TYR A 84 9.79 18.95 31.63
C TYR A 84 9.22 19.58 30.35
N GLN A 85 9.71 20.79 30.03
CA GLN A 85 9.21 21.56 28.87
C GLN A 85 10.18 21.53 27.66
N ASN A 86 11.41 21.06 27.87
CA ASN A 86 12.43 20.97 26.83
C ASN A 86 13.55 20.02 27.28
N CYS A 87 14.45 19.67 26.33
CA CYS A 87 15.58 18.77 26.61
C CYS A 87 16.56 19.36 27.64
N GLU A 88 16.79 20.67 27.62
CA GLU A 88 17.76 21.33 28.48
C GLU A 88 17.35 21.31 29.96
N SER A 89 16.05 21.30 30.24
CA SER A 89 15.51 21.20 31.60
C SER A 89 15.43 19.77 32.13
N MET A 90 15.46 18.77 31.22
CA MET A 90 15.34 17.38 31.57
C MET A 90 16.72 16.79 31.95
N PRO A 91 16.82 15.98 33.04
CA PRO A 91 18.04 15.27 33.37
C PRO A 91 18.52 14.38 32.21
N VAL A 92 19.82 14.46 31.89
CA VAL A 92 20.44 13.65 30.82
C VAL A 92 20.29 12.14 31.07
N GLU A 93 20.32 11.73 32.35
CA GLU A 93 20.12 10.33 32.76
C GLU A 93 18.69 9.84 32.44
N LEU A 94 17.67 10.70 32.57
CA LEU A 94 16.32 10.36 32.19
C LEU A 94 16.20 10.18 30.66
N LEU A 95 16.84 11.06 29.88
CA LEU A 95 16.90 10.89 28.43
C LEU A 95 17.57 9.57 28.04
N LYS A 96 18.69 9.23 28.68
CA LYS A 96 19.41 7.98 28.45
C LYS A 96 18.53 6.76 28.80
N ALA A 97 17.86 6.77 29.95
CA ALA A 97 16.93 5.72 30.37
C ALA A 97 15.77 5.57 29.38
N ALA A 98 15.19 6.67 28.92
CA ALA A 98 14.14 6.65 27.92
C ALA A 98 14.62 5.99 26.60
N LYS A 99 15.83 6.36 26.12
CA LYS A 99 16.40 5.72 24.91
C LYS A 99 16.64 4.23 25.11
N GLN A 100 17.13 3.81 26.28
CA GLN A 100 17.33 2.40 26.62
C GLN A 100 16.02 1.60 26.71
N GLN A 101 14.92 2.24 27.08
CA GLN A 101 13.58 1.66 27.05
C GLN A 101 12.94 1.67 25.66
N GLY A 102 13.61 2.21 24.65
CA GLY A 102 13.15 2.22 23.26
C GLY A 102 12.27 3.39 22.85
N PHE A 103 12.24 4.47 23.63
CA PHE A 103 11.59 5.72 23.17
C PHE A 103 12.32 6.27 21.95
N SER A 104 11.56 6.60 20.90
CA SER A 104 12.10 7.31 19.75
C SER A 104 12.29 8.80 20.05
N ASP A 105 13.21 9.44 19.31
CA ASP A 105 13.38 10.89 19.38
C ASP A 105 12.05 11.62 19.09
N PHE A 106 11.20 11.03 18.24
CA PHE A 106 9.86 11.52 17.95
C PHE A 106 8.92 11.47 19.16
N GLN A 107 8.88 10.34 19.90
CA GLN A 107 8.05 10.22 21.12
C GLN A 107 8.50 11.21 22.19
N ILE A 108 9.81 11.34 22.40
CA ILE A 108 10.40 12.26 23.37
C ILE A 108 10.08 13.71 22.96
N GLY A 109 10.27 14.05 21.68
CA GLY A 109 9.93 15.37 21.16
C GLY A 109 8.48 15.76 21.39
N ARG A 110 7.54 14.83 21.12
CA ARG A 110 6.12 15.05 21.39
C ARG A 110 5.79 15.20 22.87
N ALA A 111 6.49 14.49 23.75
CA ALA A 111 6.26 14.63 25.20
C ALA A 111 6.72 16.01 25.71
N LEU A 112 7.85 16.51 25.22
CA LEU A 112 8.47 17.76 25.70
C LEU A 112 7.97 19.02 24.99
N TYR A 113 7.66 18.95 23.69
CA TYR A 113 7.39 20.12 22.84
C TYR A 113 6.00 20.15 22.22
N LYS A 114 5.05 19.38 22.74
CA LYS A 114 3.71 19.12 22.18
C LYS A 114 2.98 20.38 21.68
N ASP A 115 3.10 21.48 22.41
CA ASP A 115 2.33 22.70 22.16
C ASP A 115 3.20 23.85 21.63
N THR A 116 4.49 23.62 21.39
CA THR A 116 5.47 24.68 21.07
C THR A 116 6.17 24.51 19.73
N LEU A 117 6.31 23.28 19.24
CA LEU A 117 7.03 22.96 18.01
C LEU A 117 6.27 21.93 17.19
N ASP A 118 6.51 21.92 15.88
CA ASP A 118 6.07 20.80 15.07
C ASP A 118 6.88 19.53 15.40
N ASN A 119 6.35 18.38 14.97
CA ASN A 119 6.91 17.09 15.34
C ASN A 119 8.30 16.83 14.75
N GLU A 120 8.62 17.39 13.56
CA GLU A 120 9.92 17.18 12.91
C GLU A 120 10.99 17.99 13.59
N ASP A 121 10.71 19.25 13.89
CA ASP A 121 11.62 20.15 14.59
C ASP A 121 11.89 19.66 16.01
N ALA A 122 10.84 19.23 16.74
CA ALA A 122 10.98 18.63 18.05
C ALA A 122 11.86 17.37 18.03
N GLN A 123 11.66 16.49 17.08
CA GLN A 123 12.52 15.30 16.91
C GLN A 123 13.98 15.66 16.60
N ASN A 124 14.20 16.65 15.74
CA ASN A 124 15.56 17.09 15.38
C ASN A 124 16.29 17.71 16.58
N LEU A 125 15.58 18.46 17.45
CA LEU A 125 16.14 18.98 18.69
C LEU A 125 16.55 17.85 19.65
N VAL A 126 15.67 16.87 19.87
CA VAL A 126 15.99 15.70 20.71
C VAL A 126 17.21 14.98 20.18
N ARG A 127 17.27 14.73 18.85
CA ARG A 127 18.40 14.07 18.21
C ARG A 127 19.70 14.84 18.43
N SER A 128 19.68 16.14 18.20
CA SER A 128 20.85 17.00 18.36
C SER A 128 21.33 17.03 19.82
N PHE A 129 20.39 17.16 20.76
CA PHE A 129 20.69 17.18 22.19
C PHE A 129 21.29 15.85 22.68
N ARG A 130 20.67 14.71 22.34
CA ARG A 130 21.21 13.40 22.75
C ARG A 130 22.61 13.14 22.20
N LYS A 131 22.87 13.54 20.92
CA LYS A 131 24.19 13.36 20.29
C LYS A 131 25.26 14.23 20.96
N SER A 132 24.94 15.48 21.32
CA SER A 132 25.87 16.37 22.03
C SER A 132 26.27 15.84 23.42
N HIS A 133 25.42 14.97 24.01
CA HIS A 133 25.72 14.31 25.30
C HIS A 133 26.23 12.86 25.13
N GLY A 134 26.62 12.47 23.92
CA GLY A 134 27.15 11.13 23.65
C GLY A 134 26.16 9.99 23.76
N ILE A 135 24.85 10.28 23.79
CA ILE A 135 23.78 9.27 23.76
C ILE A 135 23.54 8.86 22.30
N VAL A 136 24.27 7.88 21.85
CA VAL A 136 24.21 7.29 20.52
C VAL A 136 23.96 5.79 20.61
N PRO A 137 23.23 5.18 19.66
CA PRO A 137 23.04 3.74 19.67
C PRO A 137 24.32 3.01 19.27
N CYS A 138 24.47 1.78 19.72
CA CYS A 138 25.45 0.85 19.20
C CYS A 138 24.80 -0.20 18.30
N VAL A 139 25.60 -0.78 17.40
CA VAL A 139 25.17 -1.85 16.49
C VAL A 139 25.52 -3.20 17.10
N LYS A 140 24.53 -4.04 17.22
CA LYS A 140 24.66 -5.40 17.71
C LYS A 140 24.30 -6.40 16.63
N GLN A 141 24.99 -7.53 16.62
CA GLN A 141 24.68 -8.68 15.77
C GLN A 141 23.73 -9.63 16.51
N ILE A 142 22.69 -10.10 15.81
CA ILE A 142 21.77 -11.07 16.39
C ILE A 142 22.47 -12.42 16.49
N ASP A 143 22.54 -12.97 17.72
CA ASP A 143 23.05 -14.29 17.96
C ASP A 143 21.98 -15.35 17.62
N THR A 144 22.22 -16.10 16.56
CA THR A 144 21.33 -17.16 16.08
C THR A 144 21.74 -18.56 16.60
N LEU A 145 22.81 -18.64 17.39
CA LEU A 145 23.41 -19.90 17.85
C LEU A 145 23.45 -20.05 19.37
N ALA A 146 22.66 -19.24 20.10
CA ALA A 146 22.53 -19.29 21.58
C ALA A 146 23.88 -19.20 22.32
N ALA A 147 24.82 -18.43 21.77
CA ALA A 147 26.21 -18.25 22.23
C ALA A 147 27.04 -19.55 22.31
N GLU A 148 26.58 -20.63 21.70
CA GLU A 148 27.36 -21.90 21.63
C GLU A 148 28.53 -21.77 20.65
N PHE A 149 28.34 -21.00 19.57
CA PHE A 149 29.36 -20.66 18.58
C PHE A 149 29.25 -19.18 18.21
N PRO A 150 30.33 -18.54 17.71
CA PRO A 150 30.24 -17.20 17.19
C PRO A 150 29.21 -17.11 16.07
N ALA A 151 28.24 -16.22 16.17
CA ALA A 151 27.26 -15.98 15.12
C ALA A 151 27.96 -15.33 13.92
N ALA A 152 27.89 -15.98 12.76
CA ALA A 152 28.42 -15.46 11.50
C ALA A 152 27.32 -14.87 10.60
N THR A 153 26.07 -14.84 11.08
CA THR A 153 24.91 -14.34 10.34
C THR A 153 24.90 -12.82 10.28
N ASN A 154 24.52 -12.29 9.13
CA ASN A 154 24.51 -10.86 8.86
C ASN A 154 23.16 -10.24 9.29
N TYR A 155 22.84 -10.32 10.59
CA TYR A 155 21.65 -9.68 11.18
C TYR A 155 22.07 -8.66 12.20
N LEU A 156 21.97 -7.36 11.86
CA LEU A 156 22.34 -6.25 12.70
C LEU A 156 21.11 -5.50 13.21
N TYR A 157 21.19 -4.92 14.38
CA TYR A 157 20.20 -4.00 14.93
C TYR A 157 20.84 -2.91 15.77
N LEU A 158 20.17 -1.78 15.93
CA LEU A 158 20.64 -0.67 16.76
C LEU A 158 19.96 -0.74 18.15
N THR A 159 20.75 -0.52 19.19
CA THR A 159 20.25 -0.44 20.56
C THR A 159 21.04 0.55 21.40
N TYR A 160 20.40 1.12 22.43
CA TYR A 160 21.09 1.91 23.46
C TYR A 160 21.51 1.08 24.67
N ASN A 161 21.24 -0.23 24.64
CA ASN A 161 21.59 -1.19 25.69
C ASN A 161 22.93 -1.90 25.44
N GLY A 162 23.89 -1.20 24.83
CA GLY A 162 25.23 -1.71 24.58
C GLY A 162 26.28 -0.60 24.67
N ASN A 163 27.55 -1.00 24.75
CA ASN A 163 28.68 -0.07 24.95
C ASN A 163 29.66 -0.05 23.76
N PHE A 164 29.53 -0.95 22.79
CA PHE A 164 30.40 -1.05 21.62
C PHE A 164 29.63 -1.68 20.45
N ASN A 165 30.15 -1.45 19.24
CA ASN A 165 29.63 -2.05 18.02
C ASN A 165 30.22 -3.44 17.82
N ASP A 166 29.40 -4.41 17.41
CA ASP A 166 29.87 -5.76 17.05
C ASP A 166 30.50 -5.81 15.64
N VAL A 167 30.37 -4.74 14.87
CA VAL A 167 30.89 -4.62 13.51
C VAL A 167 31.84 -3.43 13.38
N THR A 168 32.76 -3.51 12.40
CA THR A 168 33.68 -2.43 12.05
C THR A 168 33.27 -1.75 10.76
N TYR A 169 33.59 -0.46 10.62
CA TYR A 169 33.25 0.36 9.44
C TYR A 169 34.48 0.71 8.66
N LEU A 170 34.42 0.62 7.34
CA LEU A 170 35.57 0.94 6.47
C LEU A 170 35.65 2.43 6.09
N HIS A 171 34.49 3.15 6.11
CA HIS A 171 34.40 4.59 5.75
C HIS A 171 35.06 4.96 4.41
N ASP A 172 35.00 4.04 3.43
CA ASP A 172 35.61 4.21 2.11
C ASP A 172 34.61 4.74 1.05
N HIS A 173 33.40 5.07 1.47
CA HIS A 173 32.31 5.53 0.62
C HIS A 173 31.97 4.57 -0.55
N ARG A 174 32.23 3.27 -0.39
CA ARG A 174 31.95 2.24 -1.38
C ARG A 174 30.76 1.35 -1.01
N SER A 175 29.90 1.80 -0.11
CA SER A 175 28.63 1.16 0.22
C SER A 175 27.47 1.99 -0.31
N VAL A 176 26.36 1.32 -0.63
CA VAL A 176 25.09 1.95 -1.00
C VAL A 176 24.00 1.33 -0.13
N ILE A 177 23.22 2.19 0.53
CA ILE A 177 22.09 1.77 1.35
C ILE A 177 20.83 1.62 0.47
N VAL A 178 20.12 0.52 0.64
CA VAL A 178 18.80 0.30 0.06
C VAL A 178 17.77 0.21 1.20
N LEU A 179 16.73 1.03 1.13
CA LEU A 179 15.62 0.96 2.08
C LEU A 179 14.55 0.00 1.56
N GLY A 180 14.17 -0.97 2.39
CA GLY A 180 13.15 -1.96 2.09
C GLY A 180 11.73 -1.47 2.32
N SER A 181 10.76 -2.39 2.22
CA SER A 181 9.32 -2.09 2.29
C SER A 181 8.70 -2.29 3.68
N GLY A 182 9.47 -2.79 4.64
CA GLY A 182 8.96 -3.19 5.95
C GLY A 182 8.21 -4.51 5.94
N ALA A 183 7.46 -4.79 7.00
CA ALA A 183 6.66 -6.01 7.13
C ALA A 183 5.53 -6.05 6.11
N TYR A 184 5.19 -7.26 5.63
CA TYR A 184 4.06 -7.44 4.73
C TYR A 184 2.75 -7.11 5.40
N ARG A 185 1.92 -6.39 4.69
CA ARG A 185 0.55 -6.03 5.05
C ARG A 185 -0.24 -5.76 3.79
N ILE A 186 -1.56 -5.70 3.89
CA ILE A 186 -2.37 -5.17 2.79
C ILE A 186 -1.89 -3.75 2.48
N GLY A 187 -1.49 -3.53 1.23
CA GLY A 187 -0.89 -2.26 0.80
C GLY A 187 0.64 -2.25 0.67
N SER A 188 1.37 -3.22 1.26
CA SER A 188 2.83 -3.36 1.14
C SER A 188 3.20 -4.84 1.05
N SER A 189 3.61 -5.29 -0.12
CA SER A 189 3.76 -6.72 -0.45
C SER A 189 5.10 -7.06 -1.13
N VAL A 190 5.26 -8.33 -1.46
CA VAL A 190 6.50 -8.96 -1.92
C VAL A 190 7.13 -8.34 -3.18
N GLU A 191 6.36 -7.64 -3.98
CA GLU A 191 6.81 -7.01 -5.22
C GLU A 191 7.92 -5.98 -4.98
N PHE A 192 7.79 -5.21 -3.88
CA PHE A 192 8.83 -4.26 -3.48
C PHE A 192 10.08 -4.93 -2.93
N ASP A 193 9.93 -6.10 -2.31
CA ASP A 193 11.07 -6.89 -1.89
C ASP A 193 11.88 -7.41 -3.09
N TRP A 194 11.18 -7.92 -4.12
CA TRP A 194 11.82 -8.28 -5.39
C TRP A 194 12.60 -7.09 -5.99
N CYS A 195 12.02 -5.89 -5.95
CA CYS A 195 12.71 -4.68 -6.41
C CYS A 195 13.96 -4.38 -5.58
N SER A 196 13.86 -4.48 -4.26
CA SER A 196 15.00 -4.25 -3.35
C SER A 196 16.13 -5.25 -3.54
N VAL A 197 15.80 -6.54 -3.70
CA VAL A 197 16.78 -7.62 -3.97
C VAL A 197 17.50 -7.37 -5.30
N ASN A 198 16.77 -7.05 -6.37
CA ASN A 198 17.39 -6.77 -7.67
C ASN A 198 18.27 -5.51 -7.65
N ALA A 199 17.87 -4.50 -6.86
CA ALA A 199 18.72 -3.32 -6.65
C ALA A 199 20.01 -3.67 -5.92
N LEU A 200 19.94 -4.45 -4.83
CA LEU A 200 21.13 -4.92 -4.08
C LEU A 200 22.09 -5.74 -4.97
N GLN A 201 21.55 -6.69 -5.73
CA GLN A 201 22.34 -7.49 -6.65
C GLN A 201 23.06 -6.61 -7.70
N THR A 202 22.34 -5.63 -8.25
CA THR A 202 22.91 -4.70 -9.22
C THR A 202 24.00 -3.84 -8.59
N ILE A 203 23.78 -3.30 -7.40
CA ILE A 203 24.76 -2.52 -6.64
C ILE A 203 26.06 -3.33 -6.45
N ARG A 204 25.93 -4.58 -6.03
CA ARG A 204 27.10 -5.48 -5.85
C ARG A 204 27.80 -5.78 -7.18
N ASN A 205 27.07 -6.01 -8.26
CA ASN A 205 27.62 -6.23 -9.60
C ASN A 205 28.37 -5.00 -10.15
N GLU A 206 27.94 -3.79 -9.77
CA GLU A 206 28.61 -2.53 -10.12
C GLU A 206 29.81 -2.20 -9.18
N GLY A 207 30.17 -3.11 -8.29
CA GLY A 207 31.38 -3.01 -7.43
C GLY A 207 31.21 -2.22 -6.14
N TYR A 208 29.97 -1.92 -5.74
CA TYR A 208 29.65 -1.36 -4.43
C TYR A 208 29.27 -2.46 -3.43
N ARG A 209 29.39 -2.16 -2.13
CA ARG A 209 28.79 -3.00 -1.09
C ARG A 209 27.33 -2.62 -0.92
N GLY A 210 26.42 -3.60 -0.95
CA GLY A 210 25.01 -3.41 -0.71
C GLY A 210 24.68 -3.48 0.79
N VAL A 211 24.11 -2.40 1.33
CA VAL A 211 23.60 -2.36 2.71
C VAL A 211 22.08 -2.31 2.69
N MET A 212 21.44 -3.26 3.35
CA MET A 212 19.99 -3.34 3.44
C MET A 212 19.49 -2.82 4.80
N ILE A 213 18.45 -2.00 4.80
CA ILE A 213 17.68 -1.68 6.00
C ILE A 213 16.25 -2.14 5.76
N ASN A 214 15.83 -3.16 6.49
CA ASN A 214 14.46 -3.69 6.42
C ASN A 214 14.11 -4.44 7.72
N TYR A 215 12.81 -4.61 8.01
CA TYR A 215 12.34 -5.31 9.21
C TYR A 215 11.28 -6.38 8.92
N ASN A 216 11.22 -6.88 7.69
CA ASN A 216 10.38 -8.03 7.38
C ASN A 216 11.09 -9.32 7.81
N PRO A 217 10.50 -10.16 8.69
CA PRO A 217 11.16 -11.37 9.15
C PRO A 217 11.14 -12.53 8.14
N GLU A 218 10.30 -12.44 7.10
CA GLU A 218 10.09 -13.54 6.14
C GLU A 218 10.11 -13.04 4.70
N THR A 219 11.26 -12.50 4.29
CA THR A 219 11.43 -12.05 2.91
C THR A 219 12.88 -12.17 2.45
N VAL A 220 13.09 -12.23 1.15
CA VAL A 220 14.40 -12.50 0.54
C VAL A 220 15.41 -11.38 0.80
N SER A 221 14.98 -10.10 0.83
CA SER A 221 15.90 -8.98 1.12
C SER A 221 16.50 -9.02 2.52
N THR A 222 15.87 -9.73 3.45
CA THR A 222 16.37 -9.95 4.82
C THR A 222 17.00 -11.31 5.02
N ASP A 223 17.28 -12.06 3.96
CA ASP A 223 18.15 -13.23 4.05
C ASP A 223 19.60 -12.79 4.27
N TYR A 224 20.32 -13.51 5.12
CA TYR A 224 21.65 -13.12 5.61
C TYR A 224 22.70 -12.95 4.52
N ASP A 225 22.52 -13.55 3.34
CA ASP A 225 23.46 -13.58 2.22
C ASP A 225 23.07 -12.63 1.05
N MET A 226 21.90 -11.96 1.13
CA MET A 226 21.42 -11.08 0.06
C MET A 226 22.14 -9.74 0.01
N SER A 227 22.68 -9.27 1.12
CA SER A 227 23.40 -8.02 1.22
C SER A 227 24.75 -8.19 1.93
N ASP A 228 25.68 -7.26 1.73
CA ASP A 228 26.95 -7.26 2.46
C ASP A 228 26.76 -6.86 3.91
N ARG A 229 25.68 -6.10 4.20
CA ARG A 229 25.21 -5.73 5.54
C ARG A 229 23.71 -5.63 5.59
N LEU A 230 23.11 -6.29 6.58
CA LEU A 230 21.67 -6.26 6.83
C LEU A 230 21.40 -5.63 8.20
N TYR A 231 20.78 -4.46 8.21
CA TYR A 231 20.19 -3.88 9.40
C TYR A 231 18.73 -4.29 9.49
N PHE A 232 18.45 -5.22 10.38
CA PHE A 232 17.11 -5.62 10.73
C PHE A 232 16.56 -4.64 11.77
N ASP A 233 16.12 -3.48 11.31
CA ASP A 233 15.69 -2.38 12.18
C ASP A 233 14.60 -1.52 11.50
N GLU A 234 14.03 -0.60 12.27
CA GLU A 234 12.95 0.28 11.84
C GLU A 234 13.32 1.16 10.62
N LEU A 235 12.38 1.30 9.70
CA LEU A 235 12.46 2.28 8.60
C LEU A 235 11.91 3.64 9.05
N THR A 236 12.49 4.19 10.13
CA THR A 236 12.17 5.52 10.65
C THR A 236 13.32 6.49 10.33
N TYR A 237 13.00 7.79 10.26
CA TYR A 237 14.00 8.82 10.03
C TYR A 237 15.18 8.70 11.02
N GLU A 238 14.89 8.50 12.32
CA GLU A 238 15.92 8.37 13.37
C GLU A 238 16.88 7.22 13.07
N ARG A 239 16.35 6.02 12.82
CA ARG A 239 17.19 4.82 12.61
C ARG A 239 17.96 4.86 11.30
N VAL A 240 17.30 5.32 10.23
CA VAL A 240 17.95 5.47 8.93
C VAL A 240 19.11 6.47 9.01
N MET A 241 18.93 7.59 9.72
CA MET A 241 20.01 8.59 9.93
C MET A 241 21.14 8.05 10.81
N ASP A 242 20.82 7.31 11.87
CA ASP A 242 21.85 6.71 12.73
C ASP A 242 22.70 5.70 11.94
N ILE A 243 22.08 4.87 11.09
CA ILE A 243 22.80 3.92 10.21
C ILE A 243 23.59 4.65 9.13
N TYR A 244 23.01 5.68 8.49
CA TYR A 244 23.68 6.46 7.46
C TYR A 244 24.99 7.12 7.99
N GLU A 245 24.93 7.68 9.18
CA GLU A 245 26.09 8.29 9.84
C GLU A 245 27.17 7.25 10.20
N LEU A 246 26.77 6.03 10.58
CA LEU A 246 27.70 4.93 10.88
C LEU A 246 28.35 4.35 9.61
N GLU A 247 27.56 4.13 8.56
CA GLU A 247 28.03 3.51 7.31
C GLU A 247 28.81 4.48 6.42
N GLN A 248 28.51 5.78 6.47
CA GLN A 248 29.06 6.80 5.57
C GLN A 248 29.06 6.33 4.10
N PRO A 249 27.89 5.97 3.56
CA PRO A 249 27.79 5.35 2.25
C PRO A 249 28.07 6.34 1.11
N HIS A 250 28.23 5.82 -0.11
CA HIS A 250 28.22 6.61 -1.33
C HIS A 250 26.86 7.32 -1.50
N GLY A 251 25.77 6.64 -1.18
CA GLY A 251 24.42 7.20 -1.23
C GLY A 251 23.36 6.18 -0.81
N MET A 252 22.10 6.58 -0.96
CA MET A 252 20.93 5.83 -0.52
C MET A 252 19.88 5.73 -1.62
N VAL A 253 19.37 4.52 -1.85
CA VAL A 253 18.24 4.23 -2.76
C VAL A 253 16.96 4.16 -1.95
N VAL A 254 15.99 5.02 -2.29
CA VAL A 254 14.68 5.13 -1.63
C VAL A 254 13.51 4.71 -2.52
N SER A 255 13.76 4.45 -3.82
CA SER A 255 12.72 4.31 -4.84
C SER A 255 12.34 2.87 -5.17
N VAL A 256 12.85 1.87 -4.44
CA VAL A 256 12.55 0.43 -4.69
C VAL A 256 11.73 -0.23 -3.60
N GLY A 257 11.71 0.32 -2.38
CA GLY A 257 11.01 -0.23 -1.20
C GLY A 257 9.54 0.22 -1.04
N GLY A 258 8.94 0.77 -2.08
CA GLY A 258 7.55 1.27 -2.03
C GLY A 258 7.41 2.63 -1.34
N GLN A 259 6.28 2.86 -0.70
CA GLN A 259 5.91 4.18 -0.17
C GLN A 259 6.70 4.57 1.08
N ILE A 260 7.04 3.61 1.97
CA ILE A 260 7.69 3.90 3.25
C ILE A 260 9.02 4.65 3.04
N PRO A 261 10.00 4.12 2.28
CA PRO A 261 11.23 4.85 2.03
C PRO A 261 11.04 6.11 1.20
N ASN A 262 10.09 6.11 0.27
CA ASN A 262 9.81 7.29 -0.57
C ASN A 262 9.34 8.49 0.26
N ASN A 263 8.52 8.27 1.29
CA ASN A 263 8.07 9.31 2.22
C ASN A 263 9.19 9.90 3.08
N LEU A 264 10.30 9.19 3.25
CA LEU A 264 11.46 9.68 3.99
C LEU A 264 12.39 10.56 3.12
N ALA A 265 12.29 10.47 1.80
CA ALA A 265 13.25 11.03 0.86
C ALA A 265 13.53 12.53 1.10
N LEU A 266 12.50 13.37 1.15
CA LEU A 266 12.66 14.82 1.30
C LEU A 266 13.31 15.19 2.62
N ARG A 267 12.93 14.51 3.71
CA ARG A 267 13.49 14.77 5.03
C ARG A 267 14.95 14.32 5.14
N LEU A 268 15.28 13.18 4.56
CA LEU A 268 16.66 12.66 4.49
C LEU A 268 17.56 13.59 3.68
N ASP A 269 17.09 14.05 2.52
CA ASP A 269 17.80 15.00 1.65
C ASP A 269 18.10 16.31 2.38
N ARG A 270 17.11 16.90 3.08
CA ARG A 270 17.28 18.10 3.91
C ARG A 270 18.31 17.92 5.03
N SER A 271 18.54 16.67 5.44
CA SER A 271 19.52 16.30 6.47
C SER A 271 20.90 15.94 5.89
N GLY A 272 21.11 16.15 4.60
CA GLY A 272 22.39 15.94 3.91
C GLY A 272 22.65 14.50 3.45
N VAL A 273 21.61 13.65 3.41
CA VAL A 273 21.74 12.31 2.84
C VAL A 273 21.81 12.41 1.31
N ASN A 274 22.80 11.76 0.71
CA ASN A 274 22.91 11.65 -0.73
C ASN A 274 21.90 10.64 -1.27
N ILE A 275 20.72 11.11 -1.71
CA ILE A 275 19.70 10.29 -2.35
C ILE A 275 20.12 10.01 -3.79
N LEU A 276 20.23 8.73 -4.14
CA LEU A 276 20.57 8.28 -5.49
C LEU A 276 19.33 8.21 -6.39
N GLY A 277 19.46 8.71 -7.60
CA GLY A 277 18.40 8.73 -8.60
C GLY A 277 17.61 10.04 -8.63
N THR A 278 16.30 9.95 -8.66
CA THR A 278 15.40 11.12 -8.75
C THR A 278 15.54 12.00 -7.51
N LYS A 279 15.67 13.32 -7.72
CA LYS A 279 15.80 14.30 -6.64
C LYS A 279 14.63 14.24 -5.67
N ALA A 280 14.89 14.32 -4.38
CA ALA A 280 13.85 14.28 -3.34
C ALA A 280 12.79 15.39 -3.50
N THR A 281 13.18 16.55 -4.02
CA THR A 281 12.24 17.65 -4.34
C THR A 281 11.30 17.30 -5.49
N SER A 282 11.71 16.47 -6.45
CA SER A 282 10.85 15.96 -7.52
C SER A 282 9.92 14.88 -7.00
N ILE A 283 10.41 14.03 -6.09
CA ILE A 283 9.56 13.04 -5.39
C ILE A 283 8.44 13.76 -4.64
N ASP A 284 8.74 14.78 -3.85
CA ASP A 284 7.76 15.58 -3.12
C ASP A 284 6.74 16.24 -4.07
N LYS A 285 7.19 16.77 -5.21
CA LYS A 285 6.28 17.34 -6.22
C LYS A 285 5.32 16.33 -6.85
N ALA A 286 5.73 15.08 -6.98
CA ALA A 286 4.90 14.03 -7.55
C ALA A 286 3.92 13.45 -6.51
N GLU A 287 4.35 13.31 -5.25
CA GLU A 287 3.52 12.77 -4.15
C GLU A 287 2.49 13.79 -3.64
N ASP A 288 2.81 15.09 -3.66
CA ASP A 288 1.87 16.15 -3.30
C ASP A 288 0.87 16.38 -4.44
N ARG A 289 -0.39 16.07 -4.20
CA ARG A 289 -1.44 16.13 -5.22
C ARG A 289 -1.59 17.52 -5.84
N HIS A 290 -1.51 18.56 -5.04
CA HIS A 290 -1.66 19.93 -5.53
C HIS A 290 -0.48 20.32 -6.45
N LYS A 291 0.76 20.02 -6.01
CA LYS A 291 1.97 20.29 -6.79
C LYS A 291 1.96 19.51 -8.09
N PHE A 292 1.63 18.22 -8.03
CA PHE A 292 1.56 17.36 -9.21
C PHE A 292 0.50 17.85 -10.21
N SER A 293 -0.71 18.13 -9.73
CA SER A 293 -1.79 18.64 -10.60
C SER A 293 -1.43 19.98 -11.26
N SER A 294 -0.74 20.86 -10.54
CA SER A 294 -0.24 22.13 -11.11
C SER A 294 0.79 21.90 -12.22
N ILE A 295 1.66 20.91 -12.08
CA ILE A 295 2.62 20.52 -13.12
C ILE A 295 1.89 19.96 -14.34
N VAL A 296 0.94 19.08 -14.14
CA VAL A 296 0.13 18.47 -15.21
C VAL A 296 -0.62 19.53 -16.01
N ASP A 297 -1.25 20.50 -15.33
CA ASP A 297 -1.93 21.64 -15.95
C ASP A 297 -0.97 22.53 -16.75
N ALA A 298 0.21 22.85 -16.18
CA ALA A 298 1.23 23.65 -16.86
C ALA A 298 1.78 22.97 -18.12
N LEU A 299 1.81 21.64 -18.17
CA LEU A 299 2.21 20.85 -19.33
C LEU A 299 1.11 20.70 -20.39
N GLY A 300 -0.11 21.19 -20.10
CA GLY A 300 -1.28 21.03 -20.96
C GLY A 300 -1.71 19.57 -21.09
N ILE A 301 -1.64 18.82 -20.01
CA ILE A 301 -2.02 17.40 -19.92
C ILE A 301 -3.35 17.30 -19.18
N ASP A 302 -4.30 16.52 -19.71
CA ASP A 302 -5.59 16.32 -19.11
C ASP A 302 -5.51 15.45 -17.85
N GLN A 303 -6.30 15.83 -16.82
CA GLN A 303 -6.51 15.09 -15.59
C GLN A 303 -7.99 15.14 -15.19
N PRO A 304 -8.50 14.21 -14.33
CA PRO A 304 -9.84 14.36 -13.76
C PRO A 304 -9.97 15.71 -13.07
N LYS A 305 -11.12 16.38 -13.22
CA LYS A 305 -11.35 17.64 -12.50
C LYS A 305 -11.23 17.39 -11.00
N TRP A 306 -10.57 18.29 -10.30
CA TRP A 306 -10.31 18.13 -8.88
C TRP A 306 -10.42 19.47 -8.14
N ARG A 307 -10.63 19.41 -6.85
CA ARG A 307 -10.60 20.58 -5.98
C ARG A 307 -10.17 20.19 -4.58
N GLU A 308 -9.33 21.03 -4.00
CA GLU A 308 -9.02 21.01 -2.59
C GLU A 308 -10.14 21.74 -1.84
N LEU A 309 -10.69 21.10 -0.81
CA LEU A 309 -11.81 21.63 -0.08
C LEU A 309 -11.35 22.39 1.15
N THR A 310 -11.76 23.64 1.22
CA THR A 310 -11.60 24.48 2.40
C THR A 310 -12.95 24.77 3.08
N THR A 311 -14.06 24.70 2.34
CA THR A 311 -15.41 24.94 2.85
C THR A 311 -16.44 24.00 2.25
N LEU A 312 -17.60 23.84 2.90
CA LEU A 312 -18.73 23.07 2.37
C LEU A 312 -19.36 23.74 1.13
N GLU A 313 -19.30 25.08 1.03
CA GLU A 313 -19.79 25.82 -0.13
C GLU A 313 -18.96 25.54 -1.39
N ASP A 314 -17.64 25.45 -1.22
CA ASP A 314 -16.74 25.04 -2.31
C ASP A 314 -17.06 23.65 -2.83
N LEU A 315 -17.44 22.74 -1.95
CA LEU A 315 -17.85 21.38 -2.29
C LEU A 315 -19.10 21.37 -3.17
N HIS A 316 -20.16 22.06 -2.72
CA HIS A 316 -21.42 22.13 -3.48
C HIS A 316 -21.21 22.74 -4.87
N GLY A 317 -20.41 23.81 -4.94
CA GLY A 317 -20.03 24.44 -6.21
C GLY A 317 -19.27 23.50 -7.15
N PHE A 318 -18.38 22.66 -6.59
CA PHE A 318 -17.63 21.67 -7.38
C PHE A 318 -18.54 20.54 -7.87
N VAL A 319 -19.35 19.94 -6.98
CA VAL A 319 -20.27 18.85 -7.33
C VAL A 319 -21.33 19.30 -8.33
N ALA A 320 -21.86 20.52 -8.19
CA ALA A 320 -22.79 21.09 -9.17
C ALA A 320 -22.16 21.17 -10.58
N LYS A 321 -20.84 21.35 -10.69
CA LYS A 321 -20.11 21.45 -11.96
C LYS A 321 -19.74 20.10 -12.56
N VAL A 322 -19.40 19.09 -11.74
CA VAL A 322 -18.90 17.80 -12.24
C VAL A 322 -19.94 16.68 -12.17
N GLY A 323 -20.94 16.79 -11.30
CA GLY A 323 -21.92 15.74 -11.02
C GLY A 323 -21.38 14.63 -10.13
N TYR A 324 -22.24 13.68 -9.77
CA TYR A 324 -21.85 12.44 -9.12
C TYR A 324 -21.60 11.34 -10.16
N PRO A 325 -20.75 10.33 -9.86
CA PRO A 325 -20.00 10.15 -8.62
C PRO A 325 -18.75 11.02 -8.54
N VAL A 326 -18.30 11.28 -7.28
CA VAL A 326 -17.03 11.94 -6.98
C VAL A 326 -16.18 11.07 -6.07
N LEU A 327 -14.87 11.22 -6.15
CA LEU A 327 -13.89 10.55 -5.30
C LEU A 327 -13.41 11.52 -4.23
N VAL A 328 -13.58 11.14 -2.97
CA VAL A 328 -13.04 11.84 -1.79
C VAL A 328 -11.76 11.16 -1.36
N ARG A 329 -10.70 11.93 -1.12
CA ARG A 329 -9.46 11.42 -0.59
C ARG A 329 -8.72 12.46 0.27
N PRO A 330 -8.06 12.03 1.35
CA PRO A 330 -7.10 12.87 2.04
C PRO A 330 -5.92 13.22 1.11
N SER A 331 -5.28 14.38 1.29
CA SER A 331 -4.16 14.81 0.44
C SER A 331 -2.90 13.96 0.62
N TYR A 332 -2.75 13.34 1.79
CA TYR A 332 -1.62 12.47 2.14
C TYR A 332 -2.14 11.17 2.74
N VAL A 333 -2.09 10.07 2.00
CA VAL A 333 -2.56 8.76 2.48
C VAL A 333 -1.67 7.63 1.95
N LEU A 334 -1.43 6.67 2.82
CA LEU A 334 -0.79 5.41 2.49
C LEU A 334 -1.85 4.42 1.95
N SER A 335 -1.63 3.91 0.75
CA SER A 335 -2.37 2.77 0.17
C SER A 335 -3.88 2.93 0.04
N GLY A 336 -4.37 4.14 -0.26
CA GLY A 336 -5.80 4.38 -0.50
C GLY A 336 -6.68 4.49 0.76
N ALA A 337 -6.09 4.38 1.97
CA ALA A 337 -6.86 4.46 3.22
C ALA A 337 -7.72 5.72 3.29
N ALA A 338 -9.01 5.57 3.62
CA ALA A 338 -10.03 6.61 3.65
C ALA A 338 -10.35 7.27 2.28
N MET A 339 -9.96 6.65 1.17
CA MET A 339 -10.47 7.02 -0.16
C MET A 339 -11.84 6.38 -0.38
N ASN A 340 -12.82 7.18 -0.84
CA ASN A 340 -14.17 6.68 -1.07
C ASN A 340 -14.82 7.32 -2.28
N VAL A 341 -15.53 6.50 -3.07
CA VAL A 341 -16.38 6.98 -4.15
C VAL A 341 -17.76 7.31 -3.59
N CYS A 342 -18.22 8.53 -3.81
CA CYS A 342 -19.51 9.03 -3.32
C CYS A 342 -20.47 9.19 -4.50
N TYR A 343 -21.61 8.54 -4.42
CA TYR A 343 -22.65 8.55 -5.44
C TYR A 343 -23.77 9.56 -5.16
N ASN A 344 -23.79 10.11 -3.94
CA ASN A 344 -24.78 11.08 -3.49
C ASN A 344 -24.19 11.96 -2.39
N GLU A 345 -24.96 12.99 -1.98
CA GLU A 345 -24.54 13.97 -1.00
C GLU A 345 -24.38 13.39 0.41
N ASP A 346 -25.21 12.44 0.81
CA ASP A 346 -25.15 11.84 2.15
C ASP A 346 -23.87 11.03 2.34
N GLU A 347 -23.51 10.24 1.33
CA GLU A 347 -22.23 9.51 1.29
C GLU A 347 -21.05 10.49 1.32
N LEU A 348 -21.13 11.56 0.54
CA LEU A 348 -20.08 12.56 0.46
C LEU A 348 -19.84 13.23 1.83
N ARG A 349 -20.88 13.63 2.53
CA ARG A 349 -20.79 14.21 3.88
C ARG A 349 -20.18 13.23 4.90
N ARG A 350 -20.60 11.97 4.85
CA ARG A 350 -20.08 10.92 5.73
C ARG A 350 -18.58 10.68 5.51
N PHE A 351 -18.17 10.53 4.26
CA PHE A 351 -16.76 10.22 3.95
C PHE A 351 -15.84 11.43 4.10
N LEU A 352 -16.35 12.67 3.93
CA LEU A 352 -15.59 13.88 4.27
C LEU A 352 -15.24 13.94 5.74
N SER A 353 -16.19 13.60 6.62
CA SER A 353 -15.94 13.57 8.07
C SER A 353 -14.85 12.56 8.42
N LEU A 354 -14.90 11.35 7.83
CA LEU A 354 -13.87 10.32 8.01
C LEU A 354 -12.51 10.75 7.47
N ALA A 355 -12.47 11.35 6.27
CA ALA A 355 -11.23 11.83 5.66
C ALA A 355 -10.59 12.97 6.47
N ALA A 356 -11.39 13.88 7.02
CA ALA A 356 -10.90 14.95 7.89
C ALA A 356 -10.35 14.43 9.22
N GLU A 357 -10.91 13.35 9.79
CA GLU A 357 -10.37 12.70 10.98
C GLU A 357 -9.00 12.06 10.75
N VAL A 358 -8.78 11.49 9.56
CA VAL A 358 -7.50 10.86 9.17
C VAL A 358 -6.44 11.90 8.85
N SER A 359 -6.83 13.02 8.23
CA SER A 359 -5.90 14.05 7.72
C SER A 359 -6.15 15.41 8.39
N GLN A 360 -5.82 15.52 9.68
CA GLN A 360 -6.03 16.77 10.46
C GLN A 360 -5.13 17.95 10.03
N LYS A 361 -4.02 17.69 9.35
CA LYS A 361 -3.04 18.72 8.93
C LYS A 361 -3.08 19.05 7.43
N HIS A 362 -3.77 18.25 6.64
CA HIS A 362 -3.80 18.39 5.19
C HIS A 362 -5.24 18.45 4.70
N PRO A 363 -5.55 19.28 3.70
CA PRO A 363 -6.90 19.42 3.18
C PRO A 363 -7.36 18.11 2.52
N VAL A 364 -8.67 17.97 2.42
CA VAL A 364 -9.30 16.85 1.68
C VAL A 364 -9.47 17.27 0.23
N VAL A 365 -9.10 16.39 -0.69
CA VAL A 365 -9.28 16.59 -2.13
C VAL A 365 -10.51 15.83 -2.60
N VAL A 366 -11.35 16.49 -3.37
CA VAL A 366 -12.45 15.86 -4.10
C VAL A 366 -12.17 15.93 -5.60
N SER A 367 -12.38 14.84 -6.29
CA SER A 367 -12.19 14.76 -7.74
C SER A 367 -13.37 14.08 -8.44
N GLU A 368 -13.55 14.42 -9.72
CA GLU A 368 -14.44 13.71 -10.63
C GLU A 368 -14.06 12.23 -10.67
N PHE A 369 -15.05 11.33 -10.50
CA PHE A 369 -14.85 9.90 -10.66
C PHE A 369 -15.38 9.45 -12.02
N MET A 370 -14.48 9.04 -12.89
CA MET A 370 -14.80 8.67 -14.27
C MET A 370 -15.21 7.20 -14.36
N GLN A 371 -16.48 6.95 -14.67
CA GLN A 371 -17.00 5.58 -14.83
C GLN A 371 -16.72 5.00 -16.22
N ARG A 372 -16.56 3.66 -16.27
CA ARG A 372 -16.36 2.88 -17.51
C ARG A 372 -15.15 3.37 -18.34
N CYS A 373 -14.11 3.80 -17.66
CA CYS A 373 -12.83 4.09 -18.27
C CYS A 373 -11.89 2.90 -18.11
N LYS A 374 -11.02 2.69 -19.05
CA LYS A 374 -9.89 1.79 -18.92
C LYS A 374 -8.85 2.42 -18.00
N GLU A 375 -8.24 1.61 -17.16
CA GLU A 375 -7.08 2.01 -16.39
C GLU A 375 -5.82 1.38 -16.99
N ILE A 376 -4.76 2.18 -17.06
CA ILE A 376 -3.54 1.84 -17.78
C ILE A 376 -2.35 2.23 -16.92
N GLU A 377 -1.43 1.30 -16.77
CA GLU A 377 -0.17 1.50 -16.07
C GLU A 377 0.96 1.77 -17.09
N PHE A 378 1.82 2.71 -16.76
CA PHE A 378 3.06 2.98 -17.49
C PHE A 378 4.23 2.83 -16.54
N ASP A 379 4.85 1.66 -16.53
CA ASP A 379 6.04 1.38 -15.74
C ASP A 379 7.29 1.68 -16.57
N ALA A 380 8.20 2.46 -16.04
CA ALA A 380 9.32 2.92 -16.85
C ALA A 380 10.58 3.24 -16.03
N VAL A 381 11.67 3.35 -16.74
CA VAL A 381 12.96 3.84 -16.25
C VAL A 381 13.34 5.07 -17.08
N ALA A 382 13.76 6.13 -16.39
CA ALA A 382 14.30 7.31 -17.05
C ALA A 382 15.71 7.64 -16.52
N ASP A 383 16.49 8.33 -17.35
CA ASP A 383 17.77 8.95 -17.00
C ASP A 383 17.67 10.45 -17.28
N SER A 384 17.76 11.26 -16.23
CA SER A 384 17.74 12.73 -16.32
C SER A 384 16.54 13.27 -17.13
N GLY A 385 15.39 12.63 -16.95
CA GLY A 385 14.13 12.96 -17.62
C GLY A 385 13.92 12.31 -19.00
N GLU A 386 14.91 11.58 -19.52
CA GLU A 386 14.78 10.81 -20.75
C GLU A 386 14.31 9.37 -20.45
N VAL A 387 13.18 8.95 -21.01
CA VAL A 387 12.65 7.58 -20.84
C VAL A 387 13.47 6.61 -21.68
N ILE A 388 14.20 5.68 -21.03
CA ILE A 388 15.08 4.70 -21.67
C ILE A 388 14.43 3.33 -21.84
N ALA A 389 13.51 2.95 -20.94
CA ALA A 389 12.75 1.72 -21.02
C ALA A 389 11.34 1.91 -20.45
N TYR A 390 10.36 1.21 -21.00
CA TYR A 390 8.98 1.27 -20.50
C TYR A 390 8.19 0.01 -20.82
N ALA A 391 7.14 -0.22 -20.02
CA ALA A 391 6.08 -1.19 -20.27
C ALA A 391 4.73 -0.49 -20.09
N ILE A 392 3.78 -0.74 -20.99
CA ILE A 392 2.40 -0.28 -20.88
C ILE A 392 1.54 -1.52 -20.64
N SER A 393 0.86 -1.59 -19.50
CA SER A 393 -0.09 -2.64 -19.17
C SER A 393 -1.49 -2.06 -19.01
N GLU A 394 -2.51 -2.90 -19.19
CA GLU A 394 -3.92 -2.52 -19.16
C GLU A 394 -4.63 -3.35 -18.10
N HIS A 395 -5.51 -2.72 -17.31
CA HIS A 395 -6.40 -3.46 -16.43
C HIS A 395 -7.51 -4.15 -17.23
N VAL A 396 -7.85 -5.38 -16.87
CA VAL A 396 -8.97 -6.11 -17.45
C VAL A 396 -10.28 -5.47 -17.01
N GLU A 397 -10.37 -5.07 -15.75
CA GLU A 397 -11.48 -4.35 -15.15
C GLU A 397 -11.50 -2.87 -15.59
N PHE A 398 -12.66 -2.23 -15.48
CA PHE A 398 -12.74 -0.77 -15.58
C PHE A 398 -12.15 -0.11 -14.34
N ALA A 399 -11.74 1.14 -14.49
CA ALA A 399 -11.21 1.97 -13.41
C ALA A 399 -12.14 2.04 -12.18
N GLY A 400 -11.55 2.06 -11.00
CA GLY A 400 -12.24 2.06 -9.72
C GLY A 400 -11.91 0.86 -8.84
N VAL A 401 -11.09 -0.06 -9.32
CA VAL A 401 -10.45 -1.13 -8.54
C VAL A 401 -8.99 -0.73 -8.33
N HIS A 402 -8.49 -0.87 -7.10
CA HIS A 402 -7.09 -0.55 -6.80
C HIS A 402 -6.14 -1.36 -7.69
N SER A 403 -5.07 -0.75 -8.19
CA SER A 403 -4.13 -1.41 -9.14
C SER A 403 -3.50 -2.69 -8.59
N GLY A 404 -3.33 -2.79 -7.26
CA GLY A 404 -2.90 -4.02 -6.59
C GLY A 404 -3.89 -5.17 -6.70
N ASP A 405 -5.19 -4.86 -6.78
CA ASP A 405 -6.29 -5.84 -6.84
C ASP A 405 -6.71 -6.16 -8.26
N ALA A 406 -6.43 -5.27 -9.20
CA ALA A 406 -6.84 -5.41 -10.59
C ALA A 406 -6.10 -6.57 -11.28
N THR A 407 -6.81 -7.20 -12.23
CA THR A 407 -6.24 -8.14 -13.18
C THR A 407 -5.52 -7.36 -14.26
N ILE A 408 -4.20 -7.52 -14.36
CA ILE A 408 -3.36 -6.77 -15.30
C ILE A 408 -2.96 -7.64 -16.48
N GLN A 409 -3.14 -7.14 -17.69
CA GLN A 409 -2.69 -7.77 -18.94
C GLN A 409 -1.51 -7.02 -19.56
N PHE A 410 -0.52 -7.78 -20.03
CA PHE A 410 0.64 -7.25 -20.74
C PHE A 410 1.09 -8.20 -21.87
N PRO A 411 1.29 -7.70 -23.11
CA PRO A 411 0.99 -6.37 -23.61
C PRO A 411 -0.50 -6.01 -23.58
N PRO A 412 -0.86 -4.69 -23.64
CA PRO A 412 -2.26 -4.29 -23.66
C PRO A 412 -2.96 -4.83 -24.89
N GLN A 413 -4.17 -5.37 -24.73
CA GLN A 413 -4.90 -6.09 -25.77
C GLN A 413 -6.01 -5.27 -26.42
N LYS A 414 -6.54 -4.27 -25.68
CA LYS A 414 -7.73 -3.51 -26.10
C LYS A 414 -7.47 -1.99 -26.22
N LEU A 415 -6.20 -1.57 -26.22
CA LEU A 415 -5.82 -0.18 -26.44
C LEU A 415 -5.65 0.13 -27.92
N TYR A 416 -6.15 1.30 -28.33
CA TYR A 416 -5.85 1.81 -29.68
C TYR A 416 -4.37 2.24 -29.75
N ILE A 417 -3.76 2.07 -30.92
CA ILE A 417 -2.36 2.51 -31.16
C ILE A 417 -2.19 4.01 -30.87
N GLU A 418 -3.20 4.82 -31.20
CA GLU A 418 -3.17 6.26 -30.92
C GLU A 418 -3.18 6.54 -29.40
N THR A 419 -3.94 5.79 -28.60
CA THR A 419 -3.90 5.86 -27.14
C THR A 419 -2.50 5.59 -26.62
N VAL A 420 -1.86 4.51 -27.09
CA VAL A 420 -0.48 4.16 -26.70
C VAL A 420 0.52 5.28 -27.05
N ARG A 421 0.40 5.87 -28.25
CA ARG A 421 1.26 6.98 -28.68
C ARG A 421 1.11 8.20 -27.81
N ARG A 422 -0.12 8.56 -27.46
CA ARG A 422 -0.42 9.70 -26.56
C ARG A 422 0.11 9.47 -25.15
N ILE A 423 -0.11 8.29 -24.58
CA ILE A 423 0.45 7.90 -23.27
C ILE A 423 1.97 8.07 -23.26
N LYS A 424 2.67 7.54 -24.25
CA LYS A 424 4.13 7.70 -24.38
C LYS A 424 4.55 9.17 -24.45
N LYS A 425 3.83 10.00 -25.20
CA LYS A 425 4.12 11.43 -25.30
C LYS A 425 3.91 12.17 -23.98
N ILE A 426 2.84 11.83 -23.26
CA ILE A 426 2.55 12.40 -21.94
C ILE A 426 3.60 11.98 -20.93
N ALA A 427 3.92 10.68 -20.85
CA ALA A 427 4.91 10.15 -19.93
C ALA A 427 6.29 10.80 -20.13
N LYS A 428 6.74 10.99 -21.37
CA LYS A 428 7.99 11.70 -21.69
C LYS A 428 7.99 13.16 -21.21
N LYS A 429 6.87 13.88 -21.34
CA LYS A 429 6.74 15.25 -20.84
C LYS A 429 6.84 15.31 -19.32
N ILE A 430 6.17 14.39 -18.62
CA ILE A 430 6.19 14.31 -17.16
C ILE A 430 7.59 13.94 -16.67
N ALA A 431 8.23 12.93 -17.29
CA ALA A 431 9.57 12.51 -16.93
C ALA A 431 10.59 13.66 -17.08
N ALA A 432 10.52 14.41 -18.15
CA ALA A 432 11.38 15.58 -18.38
C ALA A 432 11.10 16.71 -17.38
N ALA A 433 9.84 17.02 -17.08
CA ALA A 433 9.46 18.10 -16.16
C ALA A 433 9.87 17.81 -14.70
N LEU A 434 9.88 16.53 -14.30
CA LEU A 434 10.30 16.08 -12.97
C LEU A 434 11.77 15.65 -12.92
N GLU A 435 12.52 15.74 -14.03
CA GLU A 435 13.94 15.32 -14.13
C GLU A 435 14.17 13.90 -13.58
N ILE A 436 13.26 12.95 -13.92
CA ILE A 436 13.27 11.61 -13.35
C ILE A 436 14.56 10.86 -13.70
N SER A 437 15.20 10.26 -12.68
CA SER A 437 16.35 9.38 -12.83
C SER A 437 16.14 8.11 -11.98
N GLY A 438 15.77 7.02 -12.64
CA GLY A 438 15.42 5.75 -11.96
C GLY A 438 14.03 5.25 -12.32
N PRO A 439 13.42 4.40 -11.49
CA PRO A 439 12.11 3.80 -11.76
C PRO A 439 10.99 4.79 -11.48
N PHE A 440 9.94 4.73 -12.29
CA PHE A 440 8.71 5.47 -12.06
C PHE A 440 7.50 4.78 -12.68
N ASN A 441 6.32 5.11 -12.17
CA ASN A 441 5.04 4.63 -12.66
C ASN A 441 4.10 5.80 -12.88
N ILE A 442 3.31 5.78 -13.95
CA ILE A 442 2.21 6.72 -14.19
C ILE A 442 0.95 5.93 -14.44
N GLN A 443 -0.14 6.31 -13.77
CA GLN A 443 -1.47 5.75 -13.98
C GLN A 443 -2.32 6.69 -14.83
N PHE A 444 -3.02 6.09 -15.80
CA PHE A 444 -3.85 6.79 -16.75
C PHE A 444 -5.27 6.23 -16.76
N LEU A 445 -6.25 7.11 -17.00
CA LEU A 445 -7.57 6.74 -17.44
C LEU A 445 -7.69 6.97 -18.94
N ALA A 446 -8.32 6.03 -19.63
CA ALA A 446 -8.63 6.20 -21.05
C ALA A 446 -10.10 5.84 -21.34
N LYS A 447 -10.77 6.74 -22.06
CA LYS A 447 -12.07 6.49 -22.66
C LYS A 447 -11.94 6.78 -24.12
N GLU A 448 -11.97 5.72 -24.95
CA GLU A 448 -11.56 5.79 -26.36
C GLU A 448 -10.13 6.34 -26.49
N ASN A 449 -9.93 7.50 -27.13
CA ASN A 449 -8.64 8.18 -27.26
C ASN A 449 -8.47 9.38 -26.32
N GLU A 450 -9.44 9.66 -25.45
CA GLU A 450 -9.29 10.64 -24.38
C GLU A 450 -8.52 10.04 -23.22
N ILE A 451 -7.43 10.69 -22.83
CA ILE A 451 -6.51 10.20 -21.82
C ILE A 451 -6.40 11.22 -20.70
N LYS A 452 -6.54 10.76 -19.47
CA LYS A 452 -6.32 11.57 -18.26
C LYS A 452 -5.28 10.93 -17.37
N VAL A 453 -4.40 11.75 -16.81
CA VAL A 453 -3.40 11.29 -15.81
C VAL A 453 -4.05 11.25 -14.44
N ILE A 454 -3.89 10.15 -13.72
CA ILE A 454 -4.32 10.02 -12.33
C ILE A 454 -3.22 10.45 -11.38
N GLU A 455 -2.05 9.80 -11.49
CA GLU A 455 -0.91 10.01 -10.59
C GLU A 455 0.41 9.59 -11.26
N CYS A 456 1.51 10.06 -10.67
CA CYS A 456 2.86 9.67 -11.01
C CYS A 456 3.62 9.31 -9.74
N ASN A 457 4.09 8.08 -9.65
CA ASN A 457 4.88 7.58 -8.53
C ASN A 457 6.35 7.52 -8.94
N LEU A 458 7.22 8.29 -8.27
CA LEU A 458 8.66 8.32 -8.58
C LEU A 458 9.42 7.20 -7.84
N ARG A 459 8.90 6.01 -7.99
CA ARG A 459 9.38 4.75 -7.42
C ARG A 459 8.90 3.57 -8.24
N ALA A 460 9.45 2.39 -7.96
CA ALA A 460 8.90 1.16 -8.51
C ALA A 460 7.43 0.96 -8.05
N SER A 461 6.62 0.44 -8.95
CA SER A 461 5.25 0.00 -8.69
C SER A 461 5.21 -1.50 -8.44
N ARG A 462 4.04 -2.02 -8.06
CA ARG A 462 3.83 -3.46 -7.88
C ARG A 462 3.88 -4.25 -9.18
N SER A 463 3.56 -3.63 -10.30
CA SER A 463 3.62 -4.24 -11.62
C SER A 463 5.05 -4.42 -12.15
N PHE A 464 6.06 -3.73 -11.59
CA PHE A 464 7.46 -3.85 -12.06
C PHE A 464 7.99 -5.29 -12.14
N PRO A 465 7.83 -6.16 -11.13
CA PRO A 465 8.27 -7.56 -11.24
C PRO A 465 7.56 -8.30 -12.36
N PHE A 466 6.25 -8.14 -12.48
CA PHE A 466 5.42 -8.78 -13.50
C PHE A 466 5.86 -8.36 -14.91
N VAL A 467 5.85 -7.05 -15.20
CA VAL A 467 6.22 -6.56 -16.54
C VAL A 467 7.67 -6.85 -16.89
N SER A 468 8.59 -6.78 -15.92
CA SER A 468 10.00 -7.14 -16.13
C SER A 468 10.17 -8.60 -16.56
N LYS A 469 9.47 -9.53 -15.90
CA LYS A 469 9.51 -10.96 -16.21
C LYS A 469 8.89 -11.27 -17.58
N ILE A 470 7.75 -10.66 -17.90
CA ILE A 470 7.07 -10.85 -19.19
C ILE A 470 7.92 -10.27 -20.34
N LEU A 471 8.42 -9.05 -20.17
CA LEU A 471 9.27 -8.39 -21.18
C LEU A 471 10.67 -9.02 -21.28
N LYS A 472 11.08 -9.80 -20.26
CA LYS A 472 12.45 -10.36 -20.11
C LYS A 472 13.52 -9.25 -20.10
N ILE A 473 13.21 -8.13 -19.49
CA ILE A 473 14.09 -7.01 -19.23
C ILE A 473 13.94 -6.63 -17.77
N ASN A 474 15.01 -6.73 -17.00
CA ASN A 474 14.98 -6.32 -15.59
C ASN A 474 15.01 -4.79 -15.50
N LEU A 475 13.82 -4.18 -15.35
CA LEU A 475 13.69 -2.73 -15.27
C LEU A 475 14.35 -2.17 -14.00
N ILE A 476 14.42 -2.94 -12.90
CA ILE A 476 15.09 -2.50 -11.67
C ILE A 476 16.61 -2.50 -11.83
N GLU A 477 17.17 -3.49 -12.55
CA GLU A 477 18.60 -3.47 -12.88
C GLU A 477 18.96 -2.21 -13.68
N LEU A 478 18.18 -1.89 -14.71
CA LEU A 478 18.39 -0.67 -15.52
C LEU A 478 18.27 0.58 -14.65
N ALA A 479 17.23 0.67 -13.83
CA ALA A 479 17.00 1.81 -12.93
C ALA A 479 18.14 1.98 -11.93
N THR A 480 18.63 0.89 -11.35
CA THR A 480 19.73 0.93 -10.38
C THR A 480 21.03 1.39 -11.02
N LYS A 481 21.34 0.93 -12.23
CA LYS A 481 22.52 1.44 -12.99
C LYS A 481 22.41 2.94 -13.23
N VAL A 482 21.24 3.44 -13.62
CA VAL A 482 21.01 4.89 -13.77
C VAL A 482 21.22 5.63 -12.45
N MET A 483 20.65 5.12 -11.36
CA MET A 483 20.78 5.74 -10.03
C MET A 483 22.25 5.79 -9.53
N LEU A 484 23.08 4.83 -9.96
CA LEU A 484 24.53 4.82 -9.68
C LEU A 484 25.32 5.74 -10.64
N GLY A 485 24.67 6.45 -11.55
CA GLY A 485 25.29 7.35 -12.52
C GLY A 485 25.82 6.67 -13.79
N ASN A 486 25.53 5.39 -13.98
CA ASN A 486 25.88 4.67 -15.20
C ASN A 486 24.85 4.96 -16.31
N LYS A 487 25.27 4.82 -17.56
CA LYS A 487 24.39 5.00 -18.73
C LYS A 487 24.14 3.66 -19.42
N PRO A 488 23.17 2.86 -18.95
CA PRO A 488 22.85 1.60 -19.63
C PRO A 488 22.28 1.86 -21.02
N ALA A 489 22.60 0.98 -21.96
CA ALA A 489 21.97 1.03 -23.28
C ALA A 489 20.46 0.80 -23.18
N ALA A 490 19.67 1.56 -23.94
CA ALA A 490 18.24 1.31 -24.03
C ALA A 490 17.98 -0.08 -24.60
N PRO A 491 17.05 -0.86 -24.02
CA PRO A 491 16.73 -2.19 -24.54
C PRO A 491 16.16 -2.10 -25.95
N HIS A 492 16.59 -2.98 -26.84
CA HIS A 492 16.08 -3.06 -28.20
C HIS A 492 14.71 -3.77 -28.28
N LYS A 493 14.34 -4.55 -27.26
CA LYS A 493 13.10 -5.31 -27.22
C LYS A 493 11.93 -4.44 -26.76
N SER A 494 10.80 -4.58 -27.42
CA SER A 494 9.55 -3.90 -27.09
C SER A 494 8.42 -4.89 -26.84
N ALA A 495 7.27 -4.42 -26.33
CA ALA A 495 6.07 -5.21 -26.15
C ALA A 495 5.54 -5.83 -27.48
N PHE A 496 5.86 -5.24 -28.63
CA PHE A 496 5.47 -5.75 -29.94
C PHE A 496 6.30 -6.96 -30.40
N ASP A 497 7.42 -7.25 -29.72
CA ASP A 497 8.27 -8.40 -30.02
C ASP A 497 7.85 -9.68 -29.25
N LEU A 498 6.75 -9.58 -28.47
CA LEU A 498 6.23 -10.70 -27.70
C LEU A 498 5.21 -11.49 -28.51
N ASP A 499 5.35 -12.80 -28.53
CA ASP A 499 4.47 -13.79 -29.16
C ASP A 499 3.55 -14.50 -28.15
N TYR A 500 3.41 -13.93 -26.95
CA TYR A 500 2.57 -14.41 -25.85
C TYR A 500 1.98 -13.24 -25.05
N VAL A 501 0.95 -13.55 -24.27
CA VAL A 501 0.30 -12.61 -23.35
C VAL A 501 0.56 -13.04 -21.91
N GLY A 502 0.88 -12.09 -21.04
CA GLY A 502 0.95 -12.29 -19.61
C GLY A 502 -0.29 -11.69 -18.92
N ILE A 503 -0.84 -12.42 -17.94
CA ILE A 503 -1.90 -11.96 -17.06
C ILE A 503 -1.44 -12.09 -15.62
N LYS A 504 -1.60 -11.01 -14.86
CA LYS A 504 -1.48 -10.99 -13.40
C LYS A 504 -2.88 -11.04 -12.81
N ALA A 505 -3.17 -12.02 -11.97
CA ALA A 505 -4.40 -12.10 -11.19
C ALA A 505 -4.07 -11.99 -9.69
N SER A 506 -4.91 -11.26 -8.96
CA SER A 506 -4.74 -11.05 -7.53
C SER A 506 -5.35 -12.17 -6.71
N GLN A 507 -4.70 -12.52 -5.60
CA GLN A 507 -5.18 -13.48 -4.61
C GLN A 507 -5.82 -12.73 -3.44
N PHE A 508 -6.97 -13.19 -2.99
CA PHE A 508 -7.70 -12.65 -1.84
C PHE A 508 -7.82 -13.70 -0.73
N SER A 509 -7.74 -13.26 0.51
CA SER A 509 -7.82 -14.13 1.70
C SER A 509 -9.10 -13.87 2.51
N PHE A 510 -10.22 -13.52 1.87
CA PHE A 510 -11.49 -13.23 2.56
C PHE A 510 -11.99 -14.38 3.45
N SER A 511 -11.71 -15.63 3.08
CA SER A 511 -12.03 -16.80 3.90
C SER A 511 -11.25 -16.88 5.22
N ARG A 512 -10.12 -16.18 5.33
CA ARG A 512 -9.26 -16.12 6.52
C ARG A 512 -9.41 -14.81 7.28
N LEU A 513 -9.78 -13.74 6.60
CA LEU A 513 -9.98 -12.40 7.17
C LEU A 513 -11.46 -12.22 7.52
N HIS A 514 -11.84 -12.67 8.72
CA HIS A 514 -13.22 -12.53 9.19
C HIS A 514 -13.65 -11.06 9.16
N GLN A 515 -14.90 -10.82 8.70
CA GLN A 515 -15.50 -9.48 8.56
C GLN A 515 -14.87 -8.57 7.49
N ALA A 516 -13.89 -9.02 6.71
CA ALA A 516 -13.40 -8.25 5.58
C ALA A 516 -14.47 -8.14 4.49
N ASP A 517 -14.63 -6.95 3.92
CA ASP A 517 -15.56 -6.70 2.82
C ASP A 517 -15.00 -7.29 1.52
N PRO A 518 -15.70 -8.24 0.85
CA PRO A 518 -15.22 -8.82 -0.40
C PRO A 518 -15.46 -7.93 -1.63
N VAL A 519 -16.11 -6.77 -1.46
CA VAL A 519 -16.35 -5.84 -2.57
C VAL A 519 -15.08 -5.03 -2.82
N LEU A 520 -14.54 -5.18 -4.02
CA LEU A 520 -13.33 -4.45 -4.43
C LEU A 520 -13.66 -2.99 -4.73
N GLY A 521 -12.73 -2.11 -4.36
CA GLY A 521 -12.85 -0.67 -4.52
C GLY A 521 -11.50 -0.02 -4.73
N VAL A 522 -11.42 1.25 -4.37
CA VAL A 522 -10.20 2.06 -4.50
C VAL A 522 -9.15 1.73 -3.43
N ASP A 523 -9.55 1.06 -2.35
CA ASP A 523 -8.65 0.53 -1.33
C ASP A 523 -8.20 -0.87 -1.69
N MET A 524 -6.94 -1.23 -1.38
CA MET A 524 -6.41 -2.55 -1.64
C MET A 524 -6.88 -3.59 -0.62
N ALA A 525 -7.27 -4.76 -1.12
CA ALA A 525 -7.72 -5.91 -0.31
C ALA A 525 -6.94 -7.21 -0.60
N SER A 526 -6.18 -7.27 -1.70
CA SER A 526 -5.42 -8.46 -2.09
C SER A 526 -4.26 -8.77 -1.13
N THR A 527 -3.96 -10.06 -1.00
CA THR A 527 -2.92 -10.60 -0.12
C THR A 527 -1.80 -11.33 -0.88
N GLY A 528 -1.86 -11.34 -2.19
CA GLY A 528 -0.87 -11.94 -3.07
C GLY A 528 -1.29 -11.83 -4.53
N GLU A 529 -0.48 -12.40 -5.42
CA GLU A 529 -0.75 -12.38 -6.86
C GLU A 529 -0.10 -13.57 -7.56
N VAL A 530 -0.59 -13.86 -8.77
CA VAL A 530 0.00 -14.85 -9.67
C VAL A 530 0.12 -14.25 -11.07
N GLY A 531 1.21 -14.56 -11.77
CA GLY A 531 1.41 -14.22 -13.18
C GLY A 531 1.38 -15.47 -14.04
N CYS A 532 0.56 -15.50 -15.10
CA CYS A 532 0.46 -16.59 -16.05
C CYS A 532 0.74 -16.12 -17.48
N LEU A 533 1.24 -17.04 -18.30
CA LEU A 533 1.47 -16.84 -19.73
C LEU A 533 0.51 -17.70 -20.55
N GLY A 534 0.06 -17.17 -21.67
CA GLY A 534 -0.72 -17.88 -22.68
C GLY A 534 -0.38 -17.39 -24.08
N ASP A 535 -0.74 -18.16 -25.10
CA ASP A 535 -0.54 -17.77 -26.49
C ASP A 535 -1.47 -16.59 -26.85
N ASP A 536 -2.60 -16.51 -26.18
CA ASP A 536 -3.54 -15.38 -26.28
C ASP A 536 -4.08 -14.94 -24.90
N PHE A 537 -4.89 -13.89 -24.92
CA PHE A 537 -5.51 -13.33 -23.72
C PHE A 537 -6.39 -14.34 -22.98
N ASN A 538 -7.22 -15.12 -23.70
CA ASN A 538 -8.18 -16.00 -23.07
C ASN A 538 -7.48 -17.16 -22.36
N GLU A 539 -6.45 -17.73 -22.97
CA GLU A 539 -5.64 -18.78 -22.36
C GLU A 539 -4.91 -18.26 -21.11
N ALA A 540 -4.24 -17.12 -21.21
CA ALA A 540 -3.53 -16.53 -20.10
C ALA A 540 -4.48 -16.17 -18.93
N LEU A 541 -5.67 -15.62 -19.23
CA LEU A 541 -6.68 -15.29 -18.25
C LEU A 541 -7.22 -16.54 -17.55
N LEU A 542 -7.58 -17.58 -18.33
CA LEU A 542 -8.07 -18.83 -17.75
C LEU A 542 -7.03 -19.47 -16.82
N LYS A 543 -5.77 -19.55 -17.24
CA LYS A 543 -4.67 -20.04 -16.39
C LYS A 543 -4.55 -19.25 -15.10
N SER A 544 -4.63 -17.92 -15.18
CA SER A 544 -4.45 -17.04 -14.01
C SER A 544 -5.61 -17.15 -13.02
N VAL A 545 -6.86 -17.18 -13.47
CA VAL A 545 -8.01 -17.33 -12.55
C VAL A 545 -8.04 -18.73 -11.91
N LEU A 546 -7.68 -19.77 -12.64
CA LEU A 546 -7.54 -21.12 -12.06
C LEU A 546 -6.43 -21.17 -10.99
N SER A 547 -5.33 -20.47 -11.22
CA SER A 547 -4.19 -20.42 -10.27
C SER A 547 -4.52 -19.73 -8.96
N VAL A 548 -5.49 -18.80 -8.95
CA VAL A 548 -5.97 -18.13 -7.74
C VAL A 548 -7.20 -18.79 -7.11
N GLY A 549 -7.51 -20.02 -7.53
CA GLY A 549 -8.49 -20.88 -6.86
C GLY A 549 -9.88 -20.92 -7.49
N TYR A 550 -10.11 -20.23 -8.59
CA TYR A 550 -11.33 -20.45 -9.38
C TYR A 550 -11.34 -21.85 -9.98
N ARG A 551 -12.55 -22.37 -10.22
CA ARG A 551 -12.74 -23.68 -10.84
C ARG A 551 -13.58 -23.53 -12.09
N ILE A 552 -13.36 -24.41 -13.07
CA ILE A 552 -14.26 -24.52 -14.21
C ILE A 552 -15.58 -25.05 -13.69
N PRO A 553 -16.73 -24.37 -13.94
CA PRO A 553 -18.03 -24.86 -13.51
C PRO A 553 -18.35 -26.21 -14.16
N GLU A 554 -19.01 -27.10 -13.42
CA GLU A 554 -19.38 -28.41 -13.95
C GLU A 554 -20.67 -28.36 -14.74
N LYS A 555 -21.69 -27.65 -14.21
CA LYS A 555 -23.05 -27.67 -14.79
C LYS A 555 -23.82 -26.38 -14.62
N ASN A 556 -23.85 -25.80 -13.43
CA ASN A 556 -24.85 -24.80 -13.03
C ASN A 556 -24.18 -23.42 -12.82
N ILE A 557 -24.65 -22.41 -13.52
CA ILE A 557 -24.15 -21.06 -13.47
C ILE A 557 -25.30 -20.12 -13.08
N LEU A 558 -25.11 -19.35 -12.00
CA LEU A 558 -26.03 -18.28 -11.59
C LEU A 558 -25.58 -16.95 -12.20
N VAL A 559 -26.47 -16.29 -12.93
CA VAL A 559 -26.23 -14.99 -13.55
C VAL A 559 -27.22 -13.95 -13.03
N SER A 560 -26.67 -12.86 -12.50
CA SER A 560 -27.44 -11.68 -12.08
C SER A 560 -26.80 -10.43 -12.65
N SER A 561 -27.53 -9.60 -13.37
CA SER A 561 -27.02 -8.36 -13.97
C SER A 561 -28.02 -7.22 -13.82
N GLY A 562 -27.52 -6.05 -13.43
CA GLY A 562 -28.34 -4.91 -13.04
C GLY A 562 -28.96 -4.13 -14.20
N ASP A 563 -28.15 -3.47 -15.03
CA ASP A 563 -28.66 -2.58 -16.07
C ASP A 563 -28.77 -3.25 -17.46
N ALA A 564 -29.41 -2.56 -18.40
CA ALA A 564 -29.64 -3.08 -19.74
C ALA A 564 -28.35 -3.27 -20.55
N LEU A 565 -27.37 -2.39 -20.35
CA LEU A 565 -26.11 -2.44 -21.08
C LEU A 565 -25.24 -3.62 -20.61
N GLN A 566 -25.17 -3.83 -19.29
CA GLN A 566 -24.47 -4.97 -18.69
C GLN A 566 -25.10 -6.31 -19.13
N LYS A 567 -26.45 -6.35 -19.25
CA LYS A 567 -27.15 -7.53 -19.79
C LYS A 567 -26.79 -7.79 -21.24
N ALA A 568 -26.69 -6.74 -22.05
CA ALA A 568 -26.26 -6.85 -23.45
C ALA A 568 -24.83 -7.38 -23.58
N ASP A 569 -23.93 -6.91 -22.73
CA ASP A 569 -22.52 -7.36 -22.70
C ASP A 569 -22.42 -8.86 -22.34
N LEU A 570 -23.27 -9.35 -21.42
CA LEU A 570 -23.30 -10.75 -20.99
C LEU A 570 -24.00 -11.71 -21.97
N LEU A 571 -24.83 -11.20 -22.87
CA LEU A 571 -25.71 -12.03 -23.71
C LEU A 571 -24.95 -13.08 -24.53
N ASN A 572 -23.84 -12.66 -25.17
CA ASN A 572 -23.03 -13.59 -25.98
C ASN A 572 -22.36 -14.67 -25.13
N ALA A 573 -21.85 -14.32 -23.96
CA ALA A 573 -21.27 -15.28 -23.03
C ALA A 573 -22.33 -16.30 -22.56
N CYS A 574 -23.53 -15.85 -22.21
CA CYS A 574 -24.64 -16.73 -21.84
C CYS A 574 -25.03 -17.67 -22.99
N ARG A 575 -25.08 -17.20 -24.24
CA ARG A 575 -25.30 -18.07 -25.41
C ARG A 575 -24.28 -19.17 -25.57
N LEU A 576 -23.01 -18.80 -25.44
CA LEU A 576 -21.90 -19.78 -25.54
C LEU A 576 -21.99 -20.82 -24.42
N LEU A 577 -22.21 -20.40 -23.19
CA LEU A 577 -22.33 -21.30 -22.04
C LEU A 577 -23.54 -22.25 -22.20
N ALA A 578 -24.72 -21.73 -22.56
CA ALA A 578 -25.89 -22.55 -22.83
C ALA A 578 -25.65 -23.55 -23.99
N GLY A 579 -24.96 -23.10 -25.05
CA GLY A 579 -24.58 -23.93 -26.20
C GLY A 579 -23.59 -25.04 -25.84
N HIS A 580 -22.79 -24.87 -24.81
CA HIS A 580 -21.90 -25.90 -24.24
C HIS A 580 -22.57 -26.79 -23.18
N GLY A 581 -23.88 -26.65 -22.95
CA GLY A 581 -24.63 -27.53 -22.07
C GLY A 581 -24.70 -27.11 -20.61
N TYR A 582 -24.22 -25.89 -20.28
CA TYR A 582 -24.40 -25.33 -18.94
C TYR A 582 -25.87 -24.92 -18.70
N THR A 583 -26.39 -25.18 -17.51
CA THR A 583 -27.66 -24.66 -17.06
C THR A 583 -27.47 -23.25 -16.49
N ILE A 584 -28.16 -22.28 -17.09
CA ILE A 584 -28.09 -20.89 -16.62
C ILE A 584 -29.26 -20.59 -15.72
N TYR A 585 -29.00 -20.30 -14.46
CA TYR A 585 -29.95 -19.76 -13.51
C TYR A 585 -29.86 -18.24 -13.50
N ALA A 586 -30.97 -17.53 -13.52
CA ALA A 586 -30.92 -16.07 -13.61
C ALA A 586 -32.00 -15.42 -12.72
N THR A 587 -31.65 -14.26 -12.12
CA THR A 587 -32.59 -13.41 -11.38
C THR A 587 -33.59 -12.77 -12.32
N ALA A 588 -34.78 -12.39 -11.80
CA ALA A 588 -35.96 -12.01 -12.59
C ALA A 588 -35.68 -11.12 -13.81
N GLY A 589 -35.00 -10.00 -13.63
CA GLY A 589 -34.73 -9.07 -14.73
C GLY A 589 -33.71 -9.60 -15.75
N THR A 590 -32.73 -10.39 -15.30
CA THR A 590 -31.75 -11.05 -16.18
C THR A 590 -32.39 -12.22 -16.93
N TYR A 591 -33.17 -13.03 -16.23
CA TYR A 591 -33.94 -14.11 -16.83
C TYR A 591 -34.84 -13.64 -17.98
N LYS A 592 -35.66 -12.60 -17.74
CA LYS A 592 -36.51 -12.01 -18.76
C LYS A 592 -35.71 -11.60 -20.00
N TYR A 593 -34.60 -10.90 -19.80
CA TYR A 593 -33.74 -10.44 -20.89
C TYR A 593 -33.13 -11.59 -21.69
N LEU A 594 -32.64 -12.64 -21.02
CA LEU A 594 -32.04 -13.81 -21.69
C LEU A 594 -33.06 -14.57 -22.53
N VAL A 595 -34.28 -14.82 -21.98
CA VAL A 595 -35.34 -15.53 -22.68
C VAL A 595 -35.86 -14.71 -23.88
N GLU A 596 -36.05 -13.40 -23.74
CA GLU A 596 -36.41 -12.51 -24.85
C GLU A 596 -35.37 -12.50 -25.98
N ASN A 597 -34.12 -12.85 -25.69
CA ASN A 597 -33.02 -12.98 -26.65
C ASN A 597 -32.66 -14.44 -26.99
N GLU A 598 -33.62 -15.37 -26.84
CA GLU A 598 -33.51 -16.78 -27.23
C GLU A 598 -32.38 -17.56 -26.52
N VAL A 599 -32.02 -17.17 -25.29
CA VAL A 599 -31.10 -17.92 -24.42
C VAL A 599 -31.88 -18.70 -23.39
N ALA A 600 -31.70 -20.03 -23.36
CA ALA A 600 -32.31 -20.89 -22.37
C ALA A 600 -31.78 -20.55 -20.97
N ALA A 601 -32.67 -20.26 -20.04
CA ALA A 601 -32.33 -19.97 -18.65
C ALA A 601 -33.46 -20.39 -17.71
N GLU A 602 -33.17 -20.66 -16.45
CA GLU A 602 -34.11 -20.92 -15.37
C GLU A 602 -34.17 -19.74 -14.42
N ARG A 603 -35.38 -19.30 -14.06
CA ARG A 603 -35.58 -18.21 -13.09
C ARG A 603 -35.31 -18.69 -11.69
N VAL A 604 -34.58 -17.86 -10.91
CA VAL A 604 -34.40 -18.02 -9.47
C VAL A 604 -34.83 -16.75 -8.74
N LEU A 605 -35.20 -16.91 -7.47
CA LEU A 605 -35.56 -15.79 -6.60
C LEU A 605 -34.34 -15.19 -5.93
N TRP A 606 -34.31 -13.86 -5.95
CA TRP A 606 -33.37 -13.09 -5.12
C TRP A 606 -33.80 -13.19 -3.64
N PRO A 607 -32.89 -13.02 -2.66
CA PRO A 607 -33.23 -13.12 -1.24
C PRO A 607 -34.47 -12.29 -0.81
N SER A 608 -34.62 -11.07 -1.34
CA SER A 608 -35.78 -10.21 -1.05
C SER A 608 -37.10 -10.66 -1.68
N GLU A 609 -37.07 -11.53 -2.68
CA GLU A 609 -38.27 -12.10 -3.33
C GLU A 609 -38.79 -13.37 -2.63
N THR A 610 -38.01 -13.95 -1.70
CA THR A 610 -38.39 -15.21 -1.03
C THR A 610 -39.48 -15.06 0.01
N GLU A 611 -39.84 -13.85 0.41
CA GLU A 611 -40.95 -13.55 1.31
C GLU A 611 -42.32 -13.64 0.62
N ASP A 612 -42.36 -13.61 -0.72
CA ASP A 612 -43.57 -13.81 -1.50
C ASP A 612 -43.88 -15.31 -1.64
N ALA A 613 -44.90 -15.77 -0.93
CA ALA A 613 -45.27 -17.19 -0.88
C ALA A 613 -45.70 -17.77 -2.25
N GLU A 614 -46.27 -16.96 -3.15
CA GLU A 614 -46.66 -17.39 -4.49
C GLU A 614 -45.39 -17.60 -5.36
N LEU A 615 -44.45 -16.68 -5.34
CA LEU A 615 -43.18 -16.81 -6.04
C LEU A 615 -42.35 -17.96 -5.48
N ALA A 616 -42.28 -18.09 -4.16
CA ALA A 616 -41.53 -19.15 -3.48
C ALA A 616 -42.04 -20.56 -3.81
N SER A 617 -43.33 -20.70 -4.18
CA SER A 617 -43.90 -21.98 -4.63
C SER A 617 -43.54 -22.35 -6.08
N GLN A 618 -43.16 -21.37 -6.90
CA GLN A 618 -42.92 -21.54 -8.34
C GLN A 618 -41.42 -21.61 -8.70
N PHE A 619 -40.56 -20.92 -7.94
CA PHE A 619 -39.13 -20.76 -8.28
C PHE A 619 -38.23 -21.12 -7.11
N LYS A 620 -37.02 -21.62 -7.42
CA LYS A 620 -35.97 -21.90 -6.42
C LYS A 620 -35.37 -20.61 -5.87
N SER A 621 -35.01 -20.62 -4.61
CA SER A 621 -34.24 -19.53 -4.00
C SER A 621 -32.76 -19.61 -4.40
N ALA A 622 -32.18 -18.52 -4.95
CA ALA A 622 -30.76 -18.43 -5.26
C ALA A 622 -29.89 -18.67 -4.02
N LEU A 623 -30.29 -18.09 -2.88
CA LEU A 623 -29.55 -18.25 -1.62
C LEU A 623 -29.52 -19.73 -1.17
N LYS A 624 -30.65 -20.42 -1.24
CA LYS A 624 -30.72 -21.84 -0.86
C LYS A 624 -29.88 -22.71 -1.80
N MET A 625 -29.92 -22.46 -3.11
CA MET A 625 -29.10 -23.19 -4.08
C MET A 625 -27.57 -22.98 -3.83
N LEU A 626 -27.18 -21.78 -3.39
CA LEU A 626 -25.78 -21.50 -3.00
C LEU A 626 -25.41 -22.24 -1.70
N GLN A 627 -26.29 -22.24 -0.70
CA GLN A 627 -26.06 -22.96 0.57
C GLN A 627 -25.98 -24.48 0.35
N ASP A 628 -26.84 -25.02 -0.52
CA ASP A 628 -26.88 -26.44 -0.87
C ASP A 628 -25.79 -26.83 -1.89
N LYS A 629 -24.91 -25.85 -2.31
CA LYS A 629 -23.84 -26.04 -3.29
C LYS A 629 -24.33 -26.58 -4.65
N GLU A 630 -25.51 -26.19 -5.07
CA GLU A 630 -26.05 -26.53 -6.38
C GLU A 630 -25.51 -25.64 -7.50
N ILE A 631 -24.84 -24.54 -7.19
CA ILE A 631 -24.26 -23.57 -8.14
C ILE A 631 -22.73 -23.69 -8.15
N ASP A 632 -22.17 -23.84 -9.35
CA ASP A 632 -20.72 -23.99 -9.56
C ASP A 632 -20.01 -22.64 -9.77
N LEU A 633 -20.70 -21.67 -10.39
CA LEU A 633 -20.18 -20.34 -10.69
C LEU A 633 -21.28 -19.29 -10.53
N VAL A 634 -20.93 -18.18 -9.91
CA VAL A 634 -21.80 -17.01 -9.79
C VAL A 634 -21.21 -15.84 -10.60
N VAL A 635 -22.04 -15.26 -11.48
CA VAL A 635 -21.75 -14.01 -12.17
C VAL A 635 -22.77 -12.98 -11.69
N ASN A 636 -22.33 -12.10 -10.79
CA ASN A 636 -23.19 -11.06 -10.23
C ASN A 636 -22.64 -9.67 -10.53
N ILE A 637 -23.38 -8.89 -11.35
CA ILE A 637 -23.03 -7.51 -11.70
C ILE A 637 -24.13 -6.62 -11.12
N PRO A 638 -23.88 -5.94 -9.99
CA PRO A 638 -24.89 -5.15 -9.31
C PRO A 638 -25.31 -3.91 -10.14
N LYS A 639 -26.57 -3.49 -9.97
CA LYS A 639 -27.13 -2.32 -10.65
C LYS A 639 -26.54 -1.02 -10.11
N ASN A 640 -26.40 -0.94 -8.79
CA ASN A 640 -25.87 0.21 -8.07
C ASN A 640 -24.85 -0.28 -7.03
N PHE A 641 -23.88 0.58 -6.72
CA PHE A 641 -22.86 0.34 -5.68
C PHE A 641 -23.14 1.14 -4.40
N THR A 642 -24.40 1.46 -4.11
CA THR A 642 -24.73 2.16 -2.88
C THR A 642 -24.56 1.25 -1.67
N SER A 643 -24.04 1.80 -0.57
CA SER A 643 -23.80 1.04 0.67
C SER A 643 -25.06 0.38 1.24
N ALA A 644 -26.24 0.96 1.01
CA ALA A 644 -27.51 0.41 1.45
C ALA A 644 -27.93 -0.84 0.65
N GLU A 645 -27.65 -0.88 -0.65
CA GLU A 645 -27.97 -2.05 -1.49
C GLU A 645 -26.95 -3.17 -1.30
N LEU A 646 -25.68 -2.83 -1.06
CA LEU A 646 -24.63 -3.78 -0.66
C LEU A 646 -24.94 -4.42 0.70
N ALA A 647 -25.50 -3.66 1.65
CA ALA A 647 -25.91 -4.20 2.95
C ALA A 647 -27.13 -5.12 2.86
N ASN A 648 -27.99 -4.95 1.85
CA ASN A 648 -29.29 -5.64 1.74
C ASN A 648 -29.29 -6.89 0.85
N GLY A 649 -28.17 -7.43 0.45
CA GLY A 649 -28.22 -8.70 -0.29
C GLY A 649 -27.08 -8.98 -1.26
N TYR A 650 -26.08 -8.11 -1.34
CA TYR A 650 -24.90 -8.36 -2.17
C TYR A 650 -23.67 -8.80 -1.36
N LYS A 651 -23.74 -8.73 -0.01
CA LYS A 651 -22.68 -9.21 0.90
C LYS A 651 -22.85 -10.67 1.25
#